data_1ec2e7ec1d5243b4d00d7f1fcc554f6b
#
_entry.id   1ec2e7ec1d5243b4d00d7f1fcc554f6b
#
_cell.length_a   1.000
_cell.length_b   1.000
_cell.length_c   1.000
_cell.angle_alpha   90.00
_cell.angle_beta   90.00
_cell.angle_gamma   90.00
#
_symmetry.space_group_name_H-M   'P 1'
#
loop_
_entity.id
_entity.type
_entity.pdbx_description
1 polymer ?
#
loop_
_entity_poly.entity_id
_entity_poly.type
_entity_poly.pdbx_seq_one_letter_code
_entity_poly.pdbx_strand_id
1 'polypeptide(L)'
;MMSLCAMQVHAQDELTDTLKEVVITGTGTQHLLKNAPVQTEVITRKMLDSYGGKSIEEILGGLTASFAFNEGDMGSQIQLGGLGNSYILILIDGKRIHGDVGGENDLGVIDPHNIERIEIVKGAQSALYGSDAMAGVINIITKKHLNDGIYLENTTRYGSFNDLRQHNGVGLSTGKWTSYTNFQLQHTDGWQNTSEEYTEAMIVPDSRNKTVNQYTNWQVSERLTFQPVKNLDFYADGSYYIKNINRPTNGKYASCDVYTYDLMYRNASASVGGKWQLRGTDVVTLDVDWNKHAYYYKYTDTTLADGYDPNGNFTNYFPYFAGQKNLQSDQQRVMAHLKGVFSLPYENQLSAGLEYRYDYLNAPMRTATGTADDWTAALYVQDEFNLISWLNVTAGLRLNENGGFGFRATPKLSTMFSLGDFRLRMGWSQGFKSPTTKELHYRYLHAMGSSIFFNMGNTDLKAQTSNYWSTGLEYRGNRLTVSVTGYLNKLDNMITLVNVPVSEIPKDITSSYMGDGSDEIIARKYMNMEDAKTYGVDFNMSYKLTSELTLGGNYSYLNTKAHVYNSKYETLDEVTIDGMAHHKWNASFTWNHRFAPIYRIGVNLSTRGSSERFYQNNGNGKAFQIWRLNTTHDFGRSEKPVSYRVELGVDNIFNYVDRTMHPYHLGTTSAGTTLYASFSIKFRQGKKINTLTKKQNNYDEE
;
A
#
# COMPACT_ATOMS: atom_id res chain seq x y z
N MET A 1 -31.55 -16.74 -54.14
CA MET A 1 -30.21 -17.18 -53.75
C MET A 1 -29.48 -15.95 -53.17
N MET A 2 -29.54 -15.73 -51.86
CA MET A 2 -28.78 -14.70 -51.17
C MET A 2 -27.57 -15.36 -50.53
N SER A 3 -26.39 -14.96 -50.98
CA SER A 3 -25.09 -15.41 -50.46
C SER A 3 -24.83 -14.80 -49.08
N LEU A 4 -24.79 -15.61 -48.03
CA LEU A 4 -24.29 -15.23 -46.72
C LEU A 4 -22.76 -15.15 -46.82
N CYS A 5 -22.20 -13.94 -46.88
CA CYS A 5 -20.78 -13.72 -46.58
C CYS A 5 -20.54 -13.87 -45.06
N ALA A 6 -19.90 -14.98 -44.71
CA ALA A 6 -19.38 -15.19 -43.36
C ALA A 6 -18.23 -14.19 -43.11
N MET A 7 -18.47 -13.15 -42.28
CA MET A 7 -17.40 -12.36 -41.69
C MET A 7 -16.69 -13.21 -40.65
N GLN A 8 -15.54 -13.76 -40.98
CA GLN A 8 -14.59 -14.21 -40.00
C GLN A 8 -14.00 -12.98 -39.29
N VAL A 9 -14.54 -12.68 -38.13
CA VAL A 9 -13.99 -11.66 -37.23
C VAL A 9 -12.76 -12.27 -36.54
N HIS A 10 -11.62 -11.63 -36.69
CA HIS A 10 -10.40 -11.95 -35.97
C HIS A 10 -10.61 -11.75 -34.46
N ALA A 11 -11.03 -12.83 -33.78
CA ALA A 11 -11.18 -12.90 -32.33
C ALA A 11 -9.89 -13.39 -31.64
N GLN A 12 -8.74 -13.39 -32.34
CA GLN A 12 -7.50 -13.98 -31.82
C GLN A 12 -6.66 -13.09 -30.91
N ASP A 13 -6.82 -11.77 -30.94
CA ASP A 13 -5.91 -10.85 -30.21
C ASP A 13 -6.24 -10.63 -28.72
N GLU A 14 -7.45 -10.92 -28.25
CA GLU A 14 -7.82 -10.68 -26.83
C GLU A 14 -7.63 -11.92 -25.92
N LEU A 15 -7.49 -13.10 -26.45
CA LEU A 15 -7.29 -14.34 -25.67
C LEU A 15 -5.85 -14.54 -25.19
N THR A 16 -4.90 -13.84 -25.79
CA THR A 16 -3.46 -13.97 -25.48
C THR A 16 -2.94 -13.03 -24.41
N ASP A 17 -3.71 -11.99 -24.01
CA ASP A 17 -3.20 -10.93 -23.13
C ASP A 17 -2.96 -11.37 -21.69
N THR A 18 -3.76 -12.28 -21.15
CA THR A 18 -3.61 -12.74 -19.75
C THR A 18 -2.49 -13.77 -19.53
N LEU A 19 -1.97 -14.37 -20.59
CA LEU A 19 -0.87 -15.33 -20.50
C LEU A 19 0.52 -14.68 -20.53
N LYS A 20 0.60 -13.39 -20.86
CA LYS A 20 1.87 -12.63 -21.04
C LYS A 20 2.18 -11.65 -19.93
N GLU A 21 1.45 -11.68 -18.81
CA GLU A 21 1.75 -10.78 -17.68
C GLU A 21 3.10 -11.15 -17.06
N VAL A 22 4.02 -10.19 -17.09
CA VAL A 22 5.34 -10.32 -16.48
C VAL A 22 5.28 -9.75 -15.07
N VAL A 23 5.78 -10.50 -14.09
CA VAL A 23 5.91 -10.12 -12.67
C VAL A 23 7.36 -10.14 -12.23
N ILE A 24 7.68 -9.34 -11.23
CA ILE A 24 9.05 -9.17 -10.72
C ILE A 24 9.09 -9.33 -9.19
N THR A 25 8.03 -8.97 -8.49
CA THR A 25 8.05 -8.75 -7.03
C THR A 25 8.33 -10.02 -6.23
N GLY A 26 7.88 -11.18 -6.69
CA GLY A 26 8.04 -12.44 -5.95
C GLY A 26 9.48 -12.93 -5.82
N THR A 27 10.30 -12.69 -6.83
CA THR A 27 11.69 -13.17 -6.92
C THR A 27 12.71 -12.08 -7.19
N GLY A 28 12.26 -10.88 -7.53
CA GLY A 28 13.14 -9.81 -7.96
C GLY A 28 13.66 -9.96 -9.40
N THR A 29 13.25 -11.00 -10.11
CA THR A 29 13.55 -11.34 -11.49
C THR A 29 12.28 -11.34 -12.33
N GLN A 30 12.41 -11.17 -13.65
CA GLN A 30 11.26 -11.14 -14.55
C GLN A 30 10.76 -12.55 -14.86
N HIS A 31 9.49 -12.82 -14.57
CA HIS A 31 8.81 -14.06 -14.93
C HIS A 31 7.48 -13.78 -15.61
N LEU A 32 7.09 -14.65 -16.53
CA LEU A 32 5.67 -14.74 -16.87
C LEU A 32 4.90 -15.18 -15.63
N LEU A 33 3.75 -14.59 -15.34
CA LEU A 33 2.97 -14.85 -14.12
C LEU A 33 2.72 -16.37 -13.90
N LYS A 34 2.46 -17.12 -14.97
CA LYS A 34 2.26 -18.57 -14.90
C LYS A 34 3.50 -19.36 -14.44
N ASN A 35 4.70 -18.82 -14.70
CA ASN A 35 5.99 -19.44 -14.40
C ASN A 35 6.67 -18.84 -13.17
N ALA A 36 6.04 -17.89 -12.50
CA ALA A 36 6.59 -17.29 -11.29
C ALA A 36 6.68 -18.33 -10.16
N PRO A 37 7.88 -18.61 -9.62
CA PRO A 37 8.06 -19.63 -8.58
C PRO A 37 7.37 -19.23 -7.26
N VAL A 38 7.26 -17.93 -6.99
CA VAL A 38 6.55 -17.40 -5.84
C VAL A 38 5.17 -16.92 -6.29
N GLN A 39 4.14 -17.33 -5.55
CA GLN A 39 2.77 -16.93 -5.88
C GLN A 39 2.61 -15.42 -5.75
N THR A 40 2.29 -14.78 -6.87
CA THR A 40 2.09 -13.34 -7.00
C THR A 40 0.67 -13.10 -7.50
N GLU A 41 -0.07 -12.27 -6.78
CA GLU A 41 -1.37 -11.77 -7.22
C GLU A 41 -1.15 -10.48 -8.03
N VAL A 42 -1.80 -10.35 -9.18
CA VAL A 42 -1.65 -9.20 -10.06
C VAL A 42 -2.99 -8.52 -10.30
N ILE A 43 -3.05 -7.24 -9.96
CA ILE A 43 -4.14 -6.36 -10.33
C ILE A 43 -3.74 -5.62 -11.60
N THR A 44 -4.37 -5.97 -12.71
CA THR A 44 -4.03 -5.45 -14.04
C THR A 44 -4.63 -4.06 -14.28
N ARG A 45 -4.13 -3.33 -15.29
CA ARG A 45 -4.71 -2.05 -15.70
C ARG A 45 -6.22 -2.15 -15.98
N LYS A 46 -6.67 -3.23 -16.61
CA LYS A 46 -8.09 -3.47 -16.89
C LYS A 46 -8.93 -3.58 -15.62
N MET A 47 -8.42 -4.24 -14.59
CA MET A 47 -9.08 -4.33 -13.28
C MET A 47 -9.08 -2.97 -12.57
N LEU A 48 -7.98 -2.22 -12.63
CA LEU A 48 -7.90 -0.85 -12.10
C LEU A 48 -8.92 0.08 -12.78
N ASP A 49 -9.03 0.01 -14.10
CA ASP A 49 -9.99 0.80 -14.88
C ASP A 49 -11.46 0.51 -14.49
N SER A 50 -11.78 -0.72 -14.05
CA SER A 50 -13.13 -1.06 -13.59
C SER A 50 -13.50 -0.42 -12.24
N TYR A 51 -12.55 0.22 -11.56
CA TYR A 51 -12.76 0.93 -10.29
C TYR A 51 -12.89 2.46 -10.43
N GLY A 52 -12.86 2.99 -11.66
CA GLY A 52 -13.19 4.39 -11.96
C GLY A 52 -12.38 5.41 -11.15
N GLY A 53 -11.07 5.20 -11.02
CA GLY A 53 -10.18 6.14 -10.32
C GLY A 53 -10.47 6.28 -8.81
N LYS A 54 -10.97 5.24 -8.16
CA LYS A 54 -11.09 5.16 -6.70
C LYS A 54 -9.73 5.21 -6.01
N SER A 55 -9.69 5.40 -4.69
CA SER A 55 -8.46 5.34 -3.92
C SER A 55 -7.81 3.96 -3.99
N ILE A 56 -6.51 3.90 -3.74
CA ILE A 56 -5.76 2.63 -3.80
C ILE A 56 -6.27 1.63 -2.77
N GLU A 57 -6.69 2.09 -1.61
CA GLU A 57 -7.25 1.29 -0.53
C GLU A 57 -8.57 0.64 -0.95
N GLU A 58 -9.46 1.41 -1.57
CA GLU A 58 -10.75 0.92 -2.09
C GLU A 58 -10.53 -0.11 -3.21
N ILE A 59 -9.55 0.13 -4.08
CA ILE A 59 -9.18 -0.79 -5.17
C ILE A 59 -8.66 -2.11 -4.59
N LEU A 60 -7.71 -2.06 -3.67
CA LEU A 60 -7.14 -3.24 -3.03
C LEU A 60 -8.21 -4.02 -2.24
N GLY A 61 -9.00 -3.33 -1.41
CA GLY A 61 -10.07 -3.95 -0.64
C GLY A 61 -11.21 -4.52 -1.48
N GLY A 62 -11.41 -4.01 -2.69
CA GLY A 62 -12.42 -4.50 -3.64
C GLY A 62 -11.95 -5.63 -4.55
N LEU A 63 -10.64 -5.80 -4.74
CA LEU A 63 -10.05 -6.79 -5.65
C LEU A 63 -9.32 -7.93 -4.94
N THR A 64 -9.00 -7.76 -3.66
CA THR A 64 -8.30 -8.78 -2.87
C THR A 64 -8.99 -9.02 -1.52
N ALA A 65 -9.50 -10.22 -1.28
CA ALA A 65 -10.26 -10.55 -0.07
C ALA A 65 -9.39 -10.60 1.20
N SER A 66 -8.09 -10.83 1.10
CA SER A 66 -7.16 -10.83 2.24
C SER A 66 -6.79 -9.42 2.72
N PHE A 67 -7.18 -8.37 1.99
CA PHE A 67 -6.92 -6.98 2.32
C PHE A 67 -8.10 -6.34 3.07
N ALA A 68 -7.82 -5.52 4.07
CA ALA A 68 -8.79 -4.65 4.70
C ALA A 68 -8.20 -3.25 4.88
N PHE A 69 -9.04 -2.25 4.89
CA PHE A 69 -8.61 -0.87 5.07
C PHE A 69 -9.63 -0.07 5.86
N ASN A 70 -9.17 1.01 6.47
CA ASN A 70 -9.97 2.08 7.02
C ASN A 70 -9.33 3.41 6.65
N GLU A 71 -10.12 4.39 6.29
CA GLU A 71 -9.66 5.76 6.19
C GLU A 71 -9.57 6.32 7.61
N GLY A 72 -8.35 6.44 8.11
CA GLY A 72 -8.06 7.02 9.40
C GLY A 72 -8.02 8.55 9.35
N ASP A 73 -7.98 9.15 10.53
CA ASP A 73 -7.95 10.61 10.67
C ASP A 73 -6.63 11.23 10.13
N MET A 74 -5.55 10.47 10.23
CA MET A 74 -4.20 10.90 9.79
C MET A 74 -3.71 10.23 8.52
N GLY A 75 -4.41 9.23 8.03
CA GLY A 75 -4.03 8.44 6.84
C GLY A 75 -4.88 7.18 6.71
N SER A 76 -4.32 6.15 6.10
CA SER A 76 -5.01 4.88 5.90
C SER A 76 -4.45 3.81 6.84
N GLN A 77 -5.35 3.14 7.55
CA GLN A 77 -5.06 1.89 8.25
C GLN A 77 -5.34 0.74 7.30
N ILE A 78 -4.33 -0.07 7.02
CA ILE A 78 -4.46 -1.23 6.15
C ILE A 78 -4.05 -2.51 6.87
N GLN A 79 -4.68 -3.61 6.50
CA GLN A 79 -4.31 -4.95 6.97
C GLN A 79 -4.20 -5.92 5.79
N LEU A 80 -3.19 -6.76 5.83
CA LEU A 80 -2.99 -7.88 4.92
C LEU A 80 -2.76 -9.15 5.74
N GLY A 81 -3.63 -10.15 5.55
CA GLY A 81 -3.55 -11.37 6.33
C GLY A 81 -3.67 -11.15 7.86
N GLY A 82 -4.42 -10.12 8.29
CA GLY A 82 -4.61 -9.76 9.70
C GLY A 82 -3.50 -8.94 10.33
N LEU A 83 -2.45 -8.58 9.59
CA LEU A 83 -1.35 -7.76 10.07
C LEU A 83 -1.43 -6.34 9.50
N GLY A 84 -1.19 -5.34 10.34
CA GLY A 84 -1.36 -3.93 10.02
C GLY A 84 -0.19 -3.30 9.24
N ASN A 85 -0.29 -1.99 9.04
CA ASN A 85 0.60 -1.15 8.21
C ASN A 85 2.09 -1.43 8.40
N SER A 86 2.54 -1.53 9.64
CA SER A 86 3.97 -1.68 9.97
C SER A 86 4.59 -3.02 9.55
N TYR A 87 3.77 -3.96 9.09
CA TYR A 87 4.19 -5.28 8.61
C TYR A 87 4.02 -5.46 7.10
N ILE A 88 3.49 -4.44 6.40
CA ILE A 88 3.24 -4.45 4.96
C ILE A 88 4.20 -3.49 4.29
N LEU A 89 5.02 -4.00 3.38
CA LEU A 89 5.90 -3.17 2.58
C LEU A 89 5.20 -2.71 1.31
N ILE A 90 5.05 -1.39 1.16
CA ILE A 90 4.51 -0.78 -0.05
C ILE A 90 5.64 -0.17 -0.87
N LEU A 91 5.67 -0.51 -2.15
CA LEU A 91 6.68 -0.06 -3.10
C LEU A 91 6.01 0.67 -4.27
N ILE A 92 6.68 1.68 -4.81
CA ILE A 92 6.39 2.26 -6.12
C ILE A 92 7.61 2.02 -7.01
N ASP A 93 7.43 1.27 -8.09
CA ASP A 93 8.51 0.84 -9.00
C ASP A 93 9.70 0.18 -8.27
N GLY A 94 9.43 -0.59 -7.21
CA GLY A 94 10.44 -1.24 -6.38
C GLY A 94 11.06 -0.37 -5.29
N LYS A 95 10.72 0.92 -5.21
CA LYS A 95 11.21 1.88 -4.20
C LYS A 95 10.22 1.98 -3.05
N ARG A 96 10.71 1.96 -1.81
CA ARG A 96 9.86 2.00 -0.61
C ARG A 96 9.16 3.36 -0.46
N ILE A 97 7.86 3.34 -0.19
CA ILE A 97 7.17 4.50 0.36
C ILE A 97 7.65 4.71 1.80
N HIS A 98 7.89 5.93 2.18
CA HIS A 98 8.39 6.29 3.49
C HIS A 98 7.47 7.30 4.18
N GLY A 99 7.40 7.21 5.50
CA GLY A 99 6.62 8.10 6.37
C GLY A 99 5.33 7.48 6.87
N ASP A 100 5.12 7.63 8.17
CA ASP A 100 3.85 7.33 8.83
C ASP A 100 3.45 8.45 9.80
N VAL A 101 2.17 8.56 10.06
CA VAL A 101 1.61 9.46 11.08
C VAL A 101 0.73 8.63 12.00
N GLY A 102 1.17 8.45 13.24
CA GLY A 102 0.40 7.66 14.22
C GLY A 102 0.22 6.18 13.88
N GLY A 103 1.06 5.61 12.98
CA GLY A 103 0.91 4.24 12.47
C GLY A 103 0.06 4.14 11.20
N GLU A 104 -0.41 5.26 10.66
CA GLU A 104 -1.18 5.35 9.41
C GLU A 104 -0.30 5.82 8.26
N ASN A 105 -0.51 5.29 7.05
CA ASN A 105 0.20 5.70 5.85
C ASN A 105 -0.69 6.54 4.94
N ASP A 106 -0.18 7.64 4.41
CA ASP A 106 -0.92 8.43 3.43
C ASP A 106 -0.75 7.82 2.02
N LEU A 107 -1.69 6.96 1.63
CA LEU A 107 -1.73 6.35 0.31
C LEU A 107 -2.26 7.28 -0.79
N GLY A 108 -2.73 8.48 -0.45
CA GLY A 108 -3.12 9.53 -1.40
C GLY A 108 -1.97 10.01 -2.30
N VAL A 109 -0.73 9.70 -1.93
CA VAL A 109 0.46 9.91 -2.77
C VAL A 109 0.46 9.02 -4.04
N ILE A 110 -0.37 7.98 -4.08
CA ILE A 110 -0.46 7.05 -5.19
C ILE A 110 -1.62 7.46 -6.09
N ASP A 111 -1.31 7.83 -7.33
CA ASP A 111 -2.30 8.13 -8.35
C ASP A 111 -2.75 6.84 -9.08
N PRO A 112 -3.99 6.36 -8.89
CA PRO A 112 -4.49 5.14 -9.54
C PRO A 112 -4.48 5.21 -11.07
N HIS A 113 -4.56 6.41 -11.65
CA HIS A 113 -4.49 6.59 -13.10
C HIS A 113 -3.08 6.42 -13.66
N ASN A 114 -2.05 6.66 -12.83
CA ASN A 114 -0.65 6.46 -13.20
C ASN A 114 -0.15 5.02 -13.00
N ILE A 115 -0.99 4.10 -12.50
CA ILE A 115 -0.61 2.70 -12.28
C ILE A 115 -0.77 1.89 -13.57
N GLU A 116 0.22 1.09 -13.91
CA GLU A 116 0.15 0.05 -14.95
C GLU A 116 -0.42 -1.25 -14.40
N ARG A 117 0.09 -1.70 -13.26
CA ARG A 117 -0.37 -2.87 -12.51
C ARG A 117 0.09 -2.82 -11.06
N ILE A 118 -0.54 -3.62 -10.20
CA ILE A 118 -0.11 -3.85 -8.82
C ILE A 118 0.25 -5.32 -8.66
N GLU A 119 1.42 -5.60 -8.10
CA GLU A 119 1.89 -6.94 -7.77
C GLU A 119 1.85 -7.13 -6.26
N ILE A 120 1.16 -8.15 -5.77
CA ILE A 120 1.01 -8.46 -4.35
C ILE A 120 1.61 -9.82 -4.08
N VAL A 121 2.60 -9.85 -3.19
CA VAL A 121 3.20 -11.08 -2.68
C VAL A 121 2.91 -11.19 -1.20
N LYS A 122 2.15 -12.20 -0.80
CA LYS A 122 1.74 -12.42 0.59
C LYS A 122 2.82 -13.15 1.38
N GLY A 123 2.86 -12.88 2.67
CA GLY A 123 3.81 -13.47 3.61
C GLY A 123 5.18 -12.83 3.62
N ALA A 124 6.10 -13.41 4.38
CA ALA A 124 7.41 -12.84 4.61
C ALA A 124 8.26 -12.78 3.34
N GLN A 125 8.75 -11.58 2.99
CA GLN A 125 9.60 -11.32 1.83
C GLN A 125 10.91 -10.61 2.20
N SER A 126 11.29 -10.67 3.48
CA SER A 126 12.48 -9.95 3.96
C SER A 126 13.80 -10.43 3.38
N ALA A 127 13.87 -11.63 2.82
CA ALA A 127 15.05 -12.13 2.12
C ALA A 127 15.42 -11.30 0.87
N LEU A 128 14.43 -10.65 0.22
CA LEU A 128 14.68 -9.74 -0.91
C LEU A 128 14.60 -8.28 -0.50
N TYR A 129 13.59 -7.95 0.29
CA TYR A 129 13.21 -6.56 0.55
C TYR A 129 13.65 -6.04 1.93
N GLY A 130 14.19 -6.89 2.80
CA GLY A 130 14.63 -6.48 4.15
C GLY A 130 13.47 -6.22 5.11
N SER A 131 13.63 -5.25 6.02
CA SER A 131 12.67 -4.92 7.07
C SER A 131 11.25 -4.64 6.54
N ASP A 132 10.24 -4.85 7.38
CA ASP A 132 8.83 -4.50 7.22
C ASP A 132 8.01 -5.39 6.27
N ALA A 133 8.66 -6.30 5.54
CA ALA A 133 8.00 -7.25 4.62
C ALA A 133 7.62 -8.56 5.33
N MET A 134 6.83 -8.49 6.42
CA MET A 134 6.43 -9.66 7.23
C MET A 134 5.04 -10.19 6.86
N ALA A 135 4.09 -9.31 6.53
CA ALA A 135 2.75 -9.67 6.05
C ALA A 135 2.73 -9.82 4.53
N GLY A 136 3.56 -9.05 3.83
CA GLY A 136 3.66 -9.09 2.39
C GLY A 136 4.27 -7.83 1.79
N VAL A 137 4.35 -7.84 0.47
CA VAL A 137 4.83 -6.72 -0.35
C VAL A 137 3.74 -6.35 -1.36
N ILE A 138 3.42 -5.08 -1.45
CA ILE A 138 2.54 -4.49 -2.47
C ILE A 138 3.42 -3.60 -3.34
N ASN A 139 3.69 -4.01 -4.57
CA ASN A 139 4.52 -3.25 -5.49
C ASN A 139 3.66 -2.63 -6.59
N ILE A 140 3.61 -1.32 -6.62
CA ILE A 140 2.86 -0.51 -7.56
C ILE A 140 3.77 -0.17 -8.72
N ILE A 141 3.47 -0.74 -9.88
CA ILE A 141 4.22 -0.48 -11.11
C ILE A 141 3.54 0.66 -11.86
N THR A 142 4.27 1.75 -12.05
CA THR A 142 3.73 2.94 -12.73
C THR A 142 3.81 2.82 -14.25
N LYS A 143 2.97 3.60 -14.94
CA LYS A 143 3.02 3.72 -16.40
C LYS A 143 4.38 4.27 -16.83
N LYS A 144 4.94 3.67 -17.86
CA LYS A 144 6.18 4.14 -18.51
C LYS A 144 5.84 4.50 -19.95
N HIS A 145 6.09 5.75 -20.31
CA HIS A 145 5.95 6.15 -21.70
C HIS A 145 7.18 5.71 -22.49
N LEU A 146 6.99 4.97 -23.56
CA LEU A 146 8.09 4.27 -24.25
C LEU A 146 8.07 4.42 -25.77
N ASN A 147 7.06 5.06 -26.35
CA ASN A 147 6.94 5.18 -27.81
C ASN A 147 7.40 6.57 -28.25
N ASP A 148 8.16 6.64 -29.34
CA ASP A 148 8.51 7.92 -29.94
C ASP A 148 7.27 8.74 -30.24
N GLY A 149 7.27 10.00 -29.79
CA GLY A 149 6.18 10.94 -30.02
C GLY A 149 5.64 11.59 -28.77
N ILE A 150 4.40 12.01 -28.84
CA ILE A 150 3.69 12.76 -27.80
C ILE A 150 2.54 11.91 -27.26
N TYR A 151 2.42 11.88 -25.95
CA TYR A 151 1.31 11.31 -25.23
C TYR A 151 0.71 12.33 -24.28
N LEU A 152 -0.59 12.57 -24.39
CA LEU A 152 -1.34 13.43 -23.46
C LEU A 152 -2.52 12.64 -22.92
N GLU A 153 -2.72 12.72 -21.63
CA GLU A 153 -3.86 12.13 -20.93
C GLU A 153 -4.44 13.14 -19.94
N ASN A 154 -5.74 13.31 -19.99
CA ASN A 154 -6.49 14.04 -18.98
C ASN A 154 -7.65 13.18 -18.52
N THR A 155 -7.87 13.09 -17.22
CA THR A 155 -9.02 12.42 -16.62
C THR A 155 -9.54 13.30 -15.48
N THR A 156 -10.82 13.66 -15.57
CA THR A 156 -11.56 14.37 -14.54
C THR A 156 -12.68 13.48 -14.03
N ARG A 157 -12.70 13.24 -12.73
CA ARG A 157 -13.78 12.52 -12.05
C ARG A 157 -14.41 13.44 -11.02
N TYR A 158 -15.73 13.42 -10.97
CA TYR A 158 -16.52 14.15 -9.97
C TYR A 158 -17.59 13.24 -9.38
N GLY A 159 -17.78 13.29 -8.08
CA GLY A 159 -18.72 12.42 -7.38
C GLY A 159 -19.36 13.07 -6.15
N SER A 160 -20.14 12.28 -5.44
CA SER A 160 -20.79 12.67 -4.18
C SER A 160 -19.78 13.23 -3.18
N PHE A 161 -20.22 14.13 -2.31
CA PHE A 161 -19.39 14.81 -1.32
C PHE A 161 -18.30 15.69 -1.93
N ASN A 162 -18.56 16.26 -3.12
CA ASN A 162 -17.62 17.09 -3.86
C ASN A 162 -16.27 16.37 -4.13
N ASP A 163 -16.32 15.03 -4.30
CA ASP A 163 -15.11 14.23 -4.58
C ASP A 163 -14.66 14.50 -6.02
N LEU A 164 -13.75 15.47 -6.15
CA LEU A 164 -13.08 15.84 -7.39
C LEU A 164 -11.72 15.17 -7.48
N ARG A 165 -11.47 14.45 -8.56
CA ARG A 165 -10.16 13.87 -8.86
C ARG A 165 -9.75 14.23 -10.27
N GLN A 166 -8.56 14.80 -10.38
CA GLN A 166 -7.98 15.26 -11.63
C GLN A 166 -6.65 14.56 -11.85
N HIS A 167 -6.47 13.97 -13.03
CA HIS A 167 -5.21 13.38 -13.47
C HIS A 167 -4.81 13.98 -14.82
N ASN A 168 -3.55 14.34 -14.97
CA ASN A 168 -2.97 14.81 -16.23
C ASN A 168 -1.61 14.14 -16.44
N GLY A 169 -1.46 13.45 -17.56
CA GLY A 169 -0.22 12.83 -17.99
C GLY A 169 0.31 13.47 -19.27
N VAL A 170 1.57 13.83 -19.30
CA VAL A 170 2.28 14.36 -20.48
C VAL A 170 3.53 13.53 -20.72
N GLY A 171 3.56 12.80 -21.82
CA GLY A 171 4.71 12.00 -22.24
C GLY A 171 5.34 12.56 -23.52
N LEU A 172 6.65 12.71 -23.54
CA LEU A 172 7.45 13.07 -24.68
C LEU A 172 8.56 12.04 -24.86
N SER A 173 8.69 11.50 -26.06
CA SER A 173 9.79 10.61 -26.39
C SER A 173 10.40 11.00 -27.73
N THR A 174 11.69 11.17 -27.76
CA THR A 174 12.44 11.55 -28.95
C THR A 174 13.79 10.87 -28.98
N GLY A 175 13.90 9.82 -29.81
CA GLY A 175 15.13 9.08 -29.98
C GLY A 175 15.62 8.43 -28.68
N LYS A 176 16.57 9.08 -27.99
CA LYS A 176 17.22 8.57 -26.78
C LYS A 176 16.61 9.08 -25.47
N TRP A 177 15.75 10.08 -25.55
CA TRP A 177 15.17 10.75 -24.39
C TRP A 177 13.69 10.48 -24.27
N THR A 178 13.26 10.20 -23.05
CA THR A 178 11.84 10.11 -22.70
C THR A 178 11.59 10.90 -21.44
N SER A 179 10.51 11.69 -21.44
CA SER A 179 10.01 12.44 -20.30
C SER A 179 8.56 12.03 -20.08
N TYR A 180 8.17 11.82 -18.83
CA TYR A 180 6.80 11.62 -18.44
C TYR A 180 6.47 12.41 -17.19
N THR A 181 5.67 13.47 -17.37
CA THR A 181 5.14 14.30 -16.29
C THR A 181 3.75 13.82 -15.92
N ASN A 182 3.50 13.64 -14.63
CA ASN A 182 2.19 13.35 -14.09
C ASN A 182 1.79 14.40 -13.06
N PHE A 183 0.53 14.87 -13.15
CA PHE A 183 -0.10 15.74 -12.16
C PHE A 183 -1.39 15.11 -11.69
N GLN A 184 -1.59 15.03 -10.37
CA GLN A 184 -2.87 14.68 -9.75
C GLN A 184 -3.34 15.78 -8.80
N LEU A 185 -4.67 15.92 -8.69
CA LEU A 185 -5.35 16.71 -7.68
C LEU A 185 -6.55 15.91 -7.17
N GLN A 186 -6.76 15.91 -5.87
CA GLN A 186 -7.92 15.32 -5.23
C GLN A 186 -8.49 16.32 -4.21
N HIS A 187 -9.81 16.40 -4.17
CA HIS A 187 -10.54 17.19 -3.20
C HIS A 187 -11.80 16.44 -2.77
N THR A 188 -12.17 16.53 -1.51
CA THR A 188 -13.47 16.08 -0.99
C THR A 188 -13.87 16.96 0.19
N ASP A 189 -15.17 17.22 0.34
CA ASP A 189 -15.71 17.89 1.54
C ASP A 189 -15.76 16.93 2.74
N GLY A 190 -15.42 15.65 2.53
CA GLY A 190 -15.52 14.61 3.54
C GLY A 190 -16.98 14.30 3.88
N TRP A 191 -17.18 13.33 4.75
CA TRP A 191 -18.51 12.86 5.13
C TRP A 191 -18.49 12.25 6.52
N GLN A 192 -19.68 12.14 7.12
CA GLN A 192 -19.91 11.61 8.46
C GLN A 192 -20.86 10.43 8.39
N ASN A 193 -20.46 9.30 8.99
CA ASN A 193 -21.41 8.27 9.41
C ASN A 193 -22.03 8.71 10.73
N THR A 194 -23.36 8.82 10.76
CA THR A 194 -24.08 8.94 12.02
C THR A 194 -24.39 7.54 12.50
N SER A 195 -23.83 7.13 13.63
CA SER A 195 -24.21 5.90 14.30
C SER A 195 -25.42 6.17 15.19
N GLU A 196 -26.48 5.40 15.04
CA GLU A 196 -27.59 5.39 16.01
C GLU A 196 -27.15 4.82 17.37
N GLU A 197 -25.99 4.17 17.42
CA GLU A 197 -25.42 3.59 18.64
C GLU A 197 -24.69 4.63 19.51
N TYR A 198 -24.38 5.81 18.97
CA TYR A 198 -23.92 6.93 19.79
C TYR A 198 -25.11 7.54 20.51
N THR A 199 -25.07 7.55 21.82
CA THR A 199 -26.09 8.24 22.62
C THR A 199 -26.02 9.76 22.36
N GLU A 200 -27.16 10.46 22.47
CA GLU A 200 -27.21 11.92 22.32
C GLU A 200 -26.21 12.67 23.21
N ALA A 201 -25.78 12.06 24.32
CA ALA A 201 -24.76 12.60 25.21
C ALA A 201 -23.34 12.58 24.59
N MET A 202 -23.08 11.72 23.60
CA MET A 202 -21.77 11.58 22.96
C MET A 202 -21.67 12.33 21.64
N ILE A 203 -22.77 12.54 20.93
CA ILE A 203 -22.82 13.28 19.66
C ILE A 203 -23.84 14.41 19.77
N VAL A 204 -23.36 15.63 19.84
CA VAL A 204 -24.25 16.79 19.72
C VAL A 204 -24.59 17.00 18.23
N PRO A 205 -25.83 17.41 17.86
CA PRO A 205 -26.29 17.54 16.47
C PRO A 205 -25.35 18.27 15.50
N ASP A 206 -24.58 19.21 15.98
CA ASP A 206 -23.59 19.98 15.19
C ASP A 206 -22.15 19.43 15.28
N SER A 207 -21.98 18.22 15.77
CA SER A 207 -20.66 17.58 15.78
C SER A 207 -20.08 17.50 14.38
N ARG A 208 -18.91 18.06 14.17
CA ARG A 208 -18.21 18.10 12.90
C ARG A 208 -17.10 17.06 12.78
N ASN A 209 -16.97 16.17 13.75
CA ASN A 209 -16.05 15.03 13.58
C ASN A 209 -16.55 14.17 12.44
N LYS A 210 -15.79 14.17 11.36
CA LYS A 210 -16.14 13.42 10.15
C LYS A 210 -15.47 12.07 10.17
N THR A 211 -16.15 11.06 9.64
CA THR A 211 -15.54 9.74 9.39
C THR A 211 -14.40 9.89 8.38
N VAL A 212 -14.60 10.73 7.36
CA VAL A 212 -13.55 11.17 6.44
C VAL A 212 -13.54 12.69 6.45
N ASN A 213 -12.41 13.28 6.83
CA ASN A 213 -12.26 14.73 6.88
C ASN A 213 -12.23 15.35 5.48
N GLN A 214 -12.58 16.64 5.41
CA GLN A 214 -12.33 17.44 4.23
C GLN A 214 -10.83 17.50 3.95
N TYR A 215 -10.42 17.23 2.71
CA TYR A 215 -9.03 17.41 2.31
C TYR A 215 -8.88 17.88 0.88
N THR A 216 -7.73 18.47 0.62
CA THR A 216 -7.24 18.74 -0.73
C THR A 216 -5.78 18.29 -0.81
N ASN A 217 -5.49 17.45 -1.79
CA ASN A 217 -4.10 17.10 -2.09
C ASN A 217 -3.78 17.36 -3.57
N TRP A 218 -2.50 17.55 -3.86
CA TRP A 218 -1.99 17.52 -5.22
C TRP A 218 -0.55 17.01 -5.24
N GLN A 219 -0.19 16.43 -6.36
CA GLN A 219 1.16 15.92 -6.63
C GLN A 219 1.57 16.26 -8.05
N VAL A 220 2.83 16.59 -8.20
CA VAL A 220 3.52 16.61 -9.48
C VAL A 220 4.64 15.57 -9.41
N SER A 221 4.80 14.77 -10.44
CA SER A 221 5.93 13.87 -10.61
C SER A 221 6.47 13.91 -12.03
N GLU A 222 7.79 13.75 -12.17
CA GLU A 222 8.49 13.71 -13.44
C GLU A 222 9.41 12.49 -13.46
N ARG A 223 9.43 11.82 -14.61
CA ARG A 223 10.40 10.78 -14.92
C ARG A 223 11.11 11.10 -16.22
N LEU A 224 12.40 11.28 -16.14
CA LEU A 224 13.31 11.41 -17.28
C LEU A 224 14.05 10.09 -17.50
N THR A 225 14.11 9.63 -18.74
CA THR A 225 14.90 8.45 -19.11
C THR A 225 15.81 8.81 -20.28
N PHE A 226 17.07 8.39 -20.19
CA PHE A 226 18.07 8.57 -21.24
C PHE A 226 18.66 7.22 -21.62
N GLN A 227 18.48 6.82 -22.88
CA GLN A 227 19.00 5.57 -23.44
C GLN A 227 20.10 5.90 -24.50
N PRO A 228 21.37 6.08 -24.10
CA PRO A 228 22.45 6.40 -25.03
C PRO A 228 22.69 5.29 -26.05
N VAL A 229 22.57 4.04 -25.60
CA VAL A 229 22.67 2.81 -26.41
C VAL A 229 21.58 1.82 -25.98
N LYS A 230 21.25 0.84 -26.83
CA LYS A 230 20.09 -0.07 -26.62
C LYS A 230 20.10 -0.88 -25.32
N ASN A 231 21.27 -1.08 -24.74
CA ASN A 231 21.46 -1.90 -23.54
C ASN A 231 21.80 -1.11 -22.29
N LEU A 232 21.72 0.22 -22.33
CA LEU A 232 22.04 1.07 -21.19
C LEU A 232 20.99 2.16 -21.05
N ASP A 233 20.29 2.16 -19.93
CA ASP A 233 19.28 3.14 -19.56
C ASP A 233 19.73 3.89 -18.30
N PHE A 234 19.62 5.20 -18.31
CA PHE A 234 19.70 6.06 -17.13
C PHE A 234 18.32 6.67 -16.88
N TYR A 235 17.98 6.92 -15.63
CA TYR A 235 16.76 7.63 -15.30
C TYR A 235 16.95 8.55 -14.11
N ALA A 236 16.10 9.56 -14.04
CA ALA A 236 15.90 10.42 -12.89
C ALA A 236 14.40 10.58 -12.66
N ASP A 237 13.95 10.34 -11.43
CA ASP A 237 12.57 10.54 -11.00
C ASP A 237 12.53 11.63 -9.93
N GLY A 238 11.47 12.42 -9.91
CA GLY A 238 11.19 13.37 -8.83
C GLY A 238 9.71 13.51 -8.61
N SER A 239 9.29 13.70 -7.35
CA SER A 239 7.91 14.03 -7.03
C SER A 239 7.81 15.01 -5.87
N TYR A 240 6.74 15.80 -5.89
CA TYR A 240 6.38 16.68 -4.80
C TYR A 240 4.88 16.58 -4.54
N TYR A 241 4.50 16.30 -3.30
CA TYR A 241 3.13 16.08 -2.87
C TYR A 241 2.78 16.96 -1.68
N ILE A 242 1.58 17.52 -1.74
CA ILE A 242 0.99 18.34 -0.67
C ILE A 242 -0.39 17.78 -0.36
N LYS A 243 -0.70 17.64 0.94
CA LYS A 243 -2.06 17.38 1.42
C LYS A 243 -2.37 18.31 2.58
N ASN A 244 -3.55 18.90 2.55
CA ASN A 244 -4.09 19.67 3.66
C ASN A 244 -5.41 19.00 4.06
N ILE A 245 -5.54 18.67 5.35
CA ILE A 245 -6.72 18.04 5.93
C ILE A 245 -7.31 19.04 6.90
N ASN A 246 -8.56 19.46 6.64
CA ASN A 246 -9.27 20.36 7.50
C ASN A 246 -10.02 19.56 8.56
N ARG A 247 -9.63 19.73 9.81
CA ARG A 247 -10.30 19.13 10.94
C ARG A 247 -11.38 20.05 11.48
N PRO A 248 -12.50 19.52 11.96
CA PRO A 248 -13.55 20.35 12.54
C PRO A 248 -13.07 21.02 13.84
N THR A 249 -13.21 22.35 13.90
CA THR A 249 -12.79 23.17 15.06
C THR A 249 -13.84 23.28 16.16
N ASN A 250 -15.09 22.89 15.89
CA ASN A 250 -16.23 23.04 16.79
C ASN A 250 -16.92 21.71 17.07
N GLY A 251 -16.16 20.63 17.30
CA GLY A 251 -16.74 19.37 17.74
C GLY A 251 -17.37 19.56 19.12
N LYS A 252 -18.66 19.37 19.23
CA LYS A 252 -19.35 19.36 20.52
C LYS A 252 -19.47 17.93 21.01
N TYR A 253 -18.37 17.30 21.36
CA TYR A 253 -18.43 16.09 22.16
C TYR A 253 -18.35 16.49 23.64
N ALA A 254 -19.19 15.92 24.45
CA ALA A 254 -19.14 16.14 25.88
C ALA A 254 -17.84 15.67 26.54
N SER A 255 -17.02 14.90 25.82
CA SER A 255 -15.80 14.26 26.35
C SER A 255 -14.63 14.17 25.38
N CYS A 256 -14.69 14.80 24.19
CA CYS A 256 -13.60 14.71 23.21
C CYS A 256 -12.97 16.07 22.96
N ASP A 257 -11.66 16.03 22.74
CA ASP A 257 -10.87 17.20 22.41
C ASP A 257 -11.36 17.83 21.11
N VAL A 258 -11.56 19.14 21.16
CA VAL A 258 -11.82 19.94 19.98
C VAL A 258 -10.51 20.05 19.21
N TYR A 259 -10.46 19.57 17.97
CA TYR A 259 -9.29 19.82 17.14
C TYR A 259 -9.14 21.32 16.88
N THR A 260 -8.08 21.89 17.43
CA THR A 260 -7.73 23.31 17.23
C THR A 260 -6.69 23.50 16.12
N TYR A 261 -6.44 22.44 15.35
CA TYR A 261 -5.46 22.44 14.27
C TYR A 261 -5.87 21.56 13.10
N ASP A 262 -5.50 21.99 11.91
CA ASP A 262 -5.52 21.22 10.67
C ASP A 262 -4.23 20.41 10.53
N LEU A 263 -4.27 19.33 9.71
CA LEU A 263 -3.07 18.56 9.34
C LEU A 263 -2.55 19.01 7.98
N MET A 264 -1.24 19.10 7.86
CA MET A 264 -0.56 19.45 6.61
C MET A 264 0.56 18.46 6.33
N TYR A 265 0.52 17.78 5.17
CA TYR A 265 1.59 16.91 4.69
C TYR A 265 2.37 17.57 3.57
N ARG A 266 3.68 17.34 3.58
CA ARG A 266 4.65 17.85 2.61
C ARG A 266 5.65 16.74 2.32
N ASN A 267 5.44 16.05 1.20
CA ASN A 267 6.28 14.92 0.80
C ASN A 267 7.07 15.30 -0.44
N ALA A 268 8.29 14.83 -0.49
CA ALA A 268 9.15 14.95 -1.67
C ALA A 268 9.92 13.66 -1.88
N SER A 269 10.17 13.31 -3.13
CA SER A 269 11.08 12.22 -3.46
C SER A 269 11.93 12.59 -4.66
N ALA A 270 13.15 12.07 -4.67
CA ALA A 270 14.05 12.16 -5.82
C ALA A 270 14.81 10.84 -5.93
N SER A 271 15.02 10.37 -7.13
CA SER A 271 15.85 9.21 -7.37
C SER A 271 16.58 9.29 -8.70
N VAL A 272 17.74 8.70 -8.74
CA VAL A 272 18.54 8.50 -9.95
C VAL A 272 18.97 7.06 -10.03
N GLY A 273 19.06 6.53 -11.25
CA GLY A 273 19.49 5.16 -11.42
C GLY A 273 19.92 4.85 -12.83
N GLY A 274 20.48 3.65 -12.97
CA GLY A 274 20.88 3.12 -14.26
C GLY A 274 20.64 1.63 -14.33
N LYS A 275 20.31 1.17 -15.52
CA LYS A 275 20.14 -0.23 -15.86
C LYS A 275 21.04 -0.57 -17.03
N TRP A 276 21.94 -1.50 -16.82
CA TRP A 276 22.85 -2.00 -17.84
C TRP A 276 22.54 -3.46 -18.14
N GLN A 277 22.05 -3.74 -19.34
CA GLN A 277 21.87 -5.09 -19.84
C GLN A 277 23.18 -5.55 -20.47
N LEU A 278 23.87 -6.48 -19.81
CA LEU A 278 25.19 -6.96 -20.20
C LEU A 278 25.08 -7.92 -21.41
N ARG A 279 24.36 -9.02 -21.23
CA ARG A 279 24.17 -10.06 -22.24
C ARG A 279 22.90 -10.87 -21.94
N GLY A 280 22.07 -11.14 -22.94
CA GLY A 280 20.84 -11.92 -22.77
C GLY A 280 19.92 -11.31 -21.70
N THR A 281 19.70 -12.05 -20.61
CA THR A 281 18.93 -11.62 -19.45
C THR A 281 19.79 -11.03 -18.33
N ASP A 282 21.13 -11.00 -18.49
CA ASP A 282 22.06 -10.48 -17.49
C ASP A 282 21.92 -8.96 -17.36
N VAL A 283 21.62 -8.49 -16.18
CA VAL A 283 21.33 -7.07 -15.91
C VAL A 283 21.99 -6.63 -14.62
N VAL A 284 22.59 -5.45 -14.64
CA VAL A 284 23.02 -4.74 -13.43
C VAL A 284 22.21 -3.46 -13.32
N THR A 285 21.69 -3.18 -12.13
CA THR A 285 20.97 -1.94 -11.81
C THR A 285 21.61 -1.26 -10.61
N LEU A 286 21.69 0.06 -10.66
CA LEU A 286 22.06 0.92 -9.54
C LEU A 286 20.96 1.95 -9.37
N ASP A 287 20.41 2.03 -8.16
CA ASP A 287 19.39 2.98 -7.77
C ASP A 287 19.85 3.75 -6.53
N VAL A 288 19.68 5.06 -6.53
CA VAL A 288 19.84 5.91 -5.35
C VAL A 288 18.58 6.74 -5.23
N ASP A 289 17.91 6.63 -4.09
CA ASP A 289 16.67 7.36 -3.83
C ASP A 289 16.72 8.11 -2.50
N TRP A 290 16.06 9.26 -2.48
CA TRP A 290 15.77 10.05 -1.31
C TRP A 290 14.27 10.30 -1.23
N ASN A 291 13.74 10.12 -0.02
CA ASN A 291 12.34 10.35 0.30
C ASN A 291 12.23 11.22 1.55
N LYS A 292 11.26 12.11 1.53
CA LYS A 292 10.92 12.97 2.66
C LYS A 292 9.41 12.93 2.89
N HIS A 293 9.02 12.75 4.16
CA HIS A 293 7.66 12.87 4.63
C HIS A 293 7.63 13.80 5.85
N ALA A 294 7.00 14.95 5.73
CA ALA A 294 6.87 15.90 6.83
C ALA A 294 5.40 16.23 7.08
N TYR A 295 5.00 16.23 8.35
CA TYR A 295 3.68 16.70 8.72
C TYR A 295 3.71 17.72 9.83
N TYR A 296 2.71 18.63 9.74
CA TYR A 296 2.58 19.80 10.60
C TYR A 296 1.18 19.87 11.15
N TYR A 297 1.06 20.42 12.37
CA TYR A 297 -0.19 21.01 12.85
C TYR A 297 -0.23 22.48 12.42
N LYS A 298 -1.33 22.91 11.83
CA LYS A 298 -1.62 24.31 11.53
C LYS A 298 -2.77 24.73 12.42
N TYR A 299 -2.49 25.53 13.45
CA TYR A 299 -3.52 25.95 14.38
C TYR A 299 -4.55 26.83 13.69
N THR A 300 -5.83 26.54 13.92
CA THR A 300 -6.98 27.28 13.36
C THR A 300 -7.42 28.40 14.26
N ASP A 301 -7.20 28.24 15.58
CA ASP A 301 -7.54 29.19 16.61
C ASP A 301 -6.34 29.42 17.55
N THR A 302 -6.38 30.52 18.31
CA THR A 302 -5.45 30.72 19.43
C THR A 302 -5.84 29.79 20.55
N THR A 303 -4.92 28.89 20.94
CA THR A 303 -5.18 27.82 21.90
C THR A 303 -3.98 27.58 22.81
N LEU A 304 -4.23 26.92 23.93
CA LEU A 304 -3.20 26.34 24.78
C LEU A 304 -3.16 24.84 24.54
N ALA A 305 -1.99 24.29 24.33
CA ALA A 305 -1.80 22.87 24.08
C ALA A 305 -0.41 22.40 24.55
N ASP A 306 -0.12 21.12 24.38
CA ASP A 306 1.16 20.54 24.71
C ASP A 306 2.31 21.26 24.00
N GLY A 307 3.33 21.66 24.74
CA GLY A 307 4.49 22.37 24.21
C GLY A 307 5.65 22.41 25.20
N TYR A 308 6.76 23.00 24.76
CA TYR A 308 7.92 23.24 25.60
C TYR A 308 8.19 24.74 25.68
N ASP A 309 8.43 25.22 26.89
CA ASP A 309 8.83 26.60 27.12
C ASP A 309 10.27 26.87 26.59
N PRO A 310 10.73 28.14 26.53
CA PRO A 310 12.09 28.46 26.10
C PRO A 310 13.23 27.81 26.92
N ASN A 311 12.92 27.31 28.12
CA ASN A 311 13.86 26.63 28.99
C ASN A 311 13.85 25.10 28.78
N GLY A 312 12.97 24.60 27.88
CA GLY A 312 12.81 23.18 27.58
C GLY A 312 11.89 22.43 28.55
N ASN A 313 11.08 23.13 29.35
CA ASN A 313 10.10 22.52 30.24
C ASN A 313 8.80 22.21 29.48
N PHE A 314 8.27 21.02 29.67
CA PHE A 314 6.97 20.63 29.11
C PHE A 314 5.83 21.29 29.88
N THR A 315 4.84 21.76 29.12
CA THR A 315 3.58 22.29 29.65
C THR A 315 2.43 21.96 28.69
N ASN A 316 1.25 21.68 29.23
CA ASN A 316 0.00 21.53 28.44
C ASN A 316 -0.70 22.89 28.21
N TYR A 317 -0.10 23.97 28.63
CA TYR A 317 -0.59 25.36 28.49
C TYR A 317 0.30 26.21 27.58
N PHE A 318 1.05 25.59 26.65
CA PHE A 318 1.87 26.37 25.72
C PHE A 318 0.98 27.12 24.71
N PRO A 319 1.18 28.41 24.49
CA PRO A 319 0.32 29.22 23.63
C PRO A 319 0.67 28.99 22.15
N TYR A 320 -0.32 28.62 21.36
CA TYR A 320 -0.27 28.60 19.91
C TYR A 320 -1.27 29.61 19.34
N PHE A 321 -0.91 30.23 18.22
CA PHE A 321 -1.71 31.27 17.60
C PHE A 321 -2.33 30.82 16.29
N ALA A 322 -3.50 31.33 15.94
CA ALA A 322 -4.18 31.07 14.69
C ALA A 322 -3.23 31.30 13.49
N GLY A 323 -3.17 30.31 12.58
CA GLY A 323 -2.27 30.30 11.43
C GLY A 323 -0.86 29.79 11.70
N GLN A 324 -0.46 29.62 12.97
CA GLN A 324 0.86 29.07 13.34
C GLN A 324 0.98 27.61 12.88
N LYS A 325 2.17 27.27 12.34
CA LYS A 325 2.51 25.90 11.94
C LYS A 325 3.52 25.33 12.92
N ASN A 326 3.27 24.12 13.40
CA ASN A 326 4.16 23.38 14.27
C ASN A 326 4.57 22.06 13.60
N LEU A 327 5.87 21.87 13.37
CA LEU A 327 6.41 20.62 12.85
C LEU A 327 6.23 19.50 13.87
N GLN A 328 5.53 18.45 13.48
CA GLN A 328 5.33 17.27 14.31
C GLN A 328 6.37 16.18 14.01
N SER A 329 6.68 15.99 12.72
CA SER A 329 7.68 15.03 12.28
C SER A 329 8.13 15.34 10.85
N ASP A 330 9.42 15.24 10.59
CA ASP A 330 10.05 15.24 9.28
C ASP A 330 10.92 13.97 9.19
N GLN A 331 10.42 13.00 8.47
CA GLN A 331 11.07 11.69 8.27
C GLN A 331 11.73 11.69 6.90
N GLN A 332 13.02 11.39 6.86
CA GLN A 332 13.77 11.33 5.62
C GLN A 332 14.51 9.99 5.51
N ARG A 333 14.62 9.50 4.29
CA ARG A 333 15.36 8.26 3.98
C ARG A 333 16.20 8.47 2.74
N VAL A 334 17.45 8.04 2.81
CA VAL A 334 18.31 7.85 1.65
C VAL A 334 18.58 6.36 1.50
N MET A 335 18.43 5.82 0.31
CA MET A 335 18.74 4.44 0.02
C MET A 335 19.57 4.31 -1.25
N ALA A 336 20.61 3.50 -1.21
CA ALA A 336 21.40 3.08 -2.37
C ALA A 336 21.29 1.57 -2.54
N HIS A 337 20.98 1.12 -3.75
CA HIS A 337 20.77 -0.29 -4.06
C HIS A 337 21.47 -0.67 -5.36
N LEU A 338 22.47 -1.54 -5.27
CA LEU A 338 23.13 -2.18 -6.40
C LEU A 338 22.64 -3.61 -6.52
N LYS A 339 22.12 -3.98 -7.68
CA LYS A 339 21.58 -5.32 -7.95
C LYS A 339 22.12 -5.86 -9.25
N GLY A 340 22.55 -7.13 -9.24
CA GLY A 340 22.87 -7.91 -10.41
C GLY A 340 21.92 -9.11 -10.57
N VAL A 341 21.51 -9.41 -11.78
CA VAL A 341 20.81 -10.64 -12.16
C VAL A 341 21.62 -11.29 -13.27
N PHE A 342 22.00 -12.55 -13.11
CA PHE A 342 22.90 -13.26 -13.99
C PHE A 342 22.32 -14.64 -14.32
N SER A 343 22.32 -14.98 -15.60
CA SER A 343 21.99 -16.31 -16.08
C SER A 343 23.20 -17.22 -16.01
N LEU A 344 23.09 -18.26 -15.21
CA LEU A 344 24.13 -19.27 -15.02
C LEU A 344 23.81 -20.53 -15.83
N PRO A 345 24.79 -21.45 -16.05
CA PRO A 345 24.54 -22.74 -16.67
C PRO A 345 23.41 -23.51 -15.93
N TYR A 346 22.79 -24.46 -16.67
CA TYR A 346 21.71 -25.32 -16.16
C TYR A 346 20.42 -24.54 -15.78
N GLU A 347 20.08 -23.51 -16.57
CA GLU A 347 18.86 -22.69 -16.38
C GLU A 347 18.77 -22.02 -14.99
N ASN A 348 19.91 -21.73 -14.39
CA ASN A 348 19.97 -21.02 -13.12
C ASN A 348 19.93 -19.51 -13.35
N GLN A 349 19.22 -18.80 -12.46
CA GLN A 349 19.18 -17.35 -12.44
C GLN A 349 19.58 -16.82 -11.06
N LEU A 350 20.80 -16.31 -10.99
CA LEU A 350 21.36 -15.75 -9.75
C LEU A 350 21.05 -14.26 -9.65
N SER A 351 20.43 -13.86 -8.53
CA SER A 351 20.26 -12.46 -8.14
C SER A 351 21.13 -12.18 -6.92
N ALA A 352 21.91 -11.12 -6.97
CA ALA A 352 22.68 -10.64 -5.83
C ALA A 352 22.59 -9.12 -5.72
N GLY A 353 22.66 -8.58 -4.50
CA GLY A 353 22.60 -7.14 -4.32
C GLY A 353 23.17 -6.66 -3.01
N LEU A 354 23.58 -5.39 -3.04
CA LEU A 354 24.04 -4.59 -1.92
C LEU A 354 23.06 -3.44 -1.70
N GLU A 355 22.67 -3.21 -0.47
CA GLU A 355 21.76 -2.13 -0.09
C GLU A 355 22.35 -1.36 1.09
N TYR A 356 22.30 -0.05 1.03
CA TYR A 356 22.56 0.83 2.16
C TYR A 356 21.38 1.77 2.34
N ARG A 357 20.90 1.91 3.57
CA ARG A 357 19.78 2.76 3.96
C ARG A 357 20.18 3.63 5.14
N TYR A 358 19.85 4.90 5.08
CA TYR A 358 19.96 5.87 6.15
C TYR A 358 18.61 6.52 6.41
N ASP A 359 18.13 6.42 7.63
CA ASP A 359 16.86 6.97 8.11
C ASP A 359 17.15 8.14 9.06
N TYR A 360 16.54 9.29 8.82
CA TYR A 360 16.63 10.48 9.64
C TYR A 360 15.24 10.94 10.07
N LEU A 361 15.09 11.25 11.36
CA LEU A 361 13.89 11.78 11.98
C LEU A 361 14.19 13.14 12.62
N ASN A 362 13.45 14.18 12.24
CA ASN A 362 13.37 15.45 12.95
C ASN A 362 11.96 15.58 13.53
N ALA A 363 11.85 15.43 14.84
CA ALA A 363 10.61 15.48 15.59
C ALA A 363 10.84 16.21 16.94
N PRO A 364 10.86 17.55 16.92
CA PRO A 364 11.28 18.38 18.06
C PRO A 364 10.50 18.11 19.35
N MET A 365 9.21 17.74 19.20
CA MET A 365 8.33 17.47 20.34
C MET A 365 8.35 16.00 20.79
N ARG A 366 9.11 15.12 20.13
CA ARG A 366 8.94 13.66 20.25
C ARG A 366 10.22 12.89 20.48
N THR A 367 11.37 13.56 20.44
CA THR A 367 12.68 12.95 20.70
C THR A 367 13.49 13.82 21.66
N ALA A 368 14.42 13.22 22.40
CA ALA A 368 15.17 13.94 23.44
C ALA A 368 16.00 15.12 22.91
N THR A 369 16.57 14.95 21.70
CA THR A 369 17.44 15.94 21.04
C THR A 369 16.74 16.69 19.90
N GLY A 370 15.43 16.42 19.69
CA GLY A 370 14.69 16.90 18.55
C GLY A 370 14.94 16.09 17.27
N THR A 371 16.02 15.35 17.19
CA THR A 371 16.40 14.54 16.03
C THR A 371 16.86 13.14 16.43
N ALA A 372 16.77 12.18 15.52
CA ALA A 372 17.34 10.85 15.65
C ALA A 372 17.63 10.26 14.27
N ASP A 373 18.57 9.34 14.18
CA ASP A 373 18.91 8.67 12.93
C ASP A 373 19.26 7.19 13.16
N ASP A 374 19.23 6.42 12.08
CA ASP A 374 19.61 5.02 12.04
C ASP A 374 20.09 4.65 10.64
N TRP A 375 20.89 3.59 10.55
CA TRP A 375 21.37 3.07 9.27
C TRP A 375 21.26 1.56 9.19
N THR A 376 21.10 1.04 7.98
CA THR A 376 21.12 -0.39 7.69
C THR A 376 21.96 -0.65 6.45
N ALA A 377 22.88 -1.61 6.54
CA ALA A 377 23.58 -2.16 5.38
C ALA A 377 23.14 -3.61 5.17
N ALA A 378 23.00 -4.02 3.92
CA ALA A 378 22.57 -5.38 3.61
C ALA A 378 23.25 -5.95 2.37
N LEU A 379 23.49 -7.25 2.42
CA LEU A 379 23.89 -8.10 1.30
C LEU A 379 22.84 -9.19 1.13
N TYR A 380 22.38 -9.44 -0.10
CA TYR A 380 21.53 -10.59 -0.37
C TYR A 380 21.95 -11.35 -1.61
N VAL A 381 21.64 -12.63 -1.60
CA VAL A 381 21.81 -13.53 -2.74
C VAL A 381 20.59 -14.43 -2.83
N GLN A 382 20.10 -14.66 -4.03
CA GLN A 382 19.02 -15.61 -4.33
C GLN A 382 19.36 -16.33 -5.62
N ASP A 383 19.21 -17.64 -5.63
CA ASP A 383 19.33 -18.47 -6.82
C ASP A 383 18.00 -19.14 -7.14
N GLU A 384 17.62 -19.10 -8.40
CA GLU A 384 16.44 -19.73 -8.96
C GLU A 384 16.92 -20.75 -9.99
N PHE A 385 16.70 -22.02 -9.72
CA PHE A 385 17.16 -23.07 -10.59
C PHE A 385 16.08 -24.11 -10.86
N ASN A 386 16.06 -24.59 -12.12
CA ASN A 386 15.24 -25.70 -12.54
C ASN A 386 15.99 -27.02 -12.30
N LEU A 387 15.71 -27.65 -11.15
CA LEU A 387 16.36 -28.91 -10.80
C LEU A 387 16.05 -30.02 -11.85
N ILE A 388 14.83 -30.00 -12.32
CA ILE A 388 14.31 -30.79 -13.45
C ILE A 388 13.20 -29.99 -14.13
N SER A 389 12.80 -30.33 -15.34
CA SER A 389 11.87 -29.56 -16.17
C SER A 389 10.52 -29.19 -15.49
N TRP A 390 10.11 -29.94 -14.49
CA TRP A 390 8.86 -29.74 -13.77
C TRP A 390 9.05 -29.24 -12.30
N LEU A 391 10.29 -29.06 -11.84
CA LEU A 391 10.63 -28.61 -10.49
C LEU A 391 11.59 -27.42 -10.52
N ASN A 392 11.06 -26.26 -10.16
CA ASN A 392 11.85 -25.07 -9.88
C ASN A 392 12.07 -24.94 -8.36
N VAL A 393 13.28 -24.57 -7.96
CA VAL A 393 13.66 -24.28 -6.57
C VAL A 393 14.24 -22.87 -6.51
N THR A 394 13.78 -22.08 -5.56
CA THR A 394 14.31 -20.74 -5.28
C THR A 394 14.84 -20.73 -3.84
N ALA A 395 16.12 -20.48 -3.67
CA ALA A 395 16.76 -20.34 -2.38
C ALA A 395 17.38 -18.94 -2.24
N GLY A 396 17.14 -18.28 -1.12
CA GLY A 396 17.65 -16.92 -0.88
C GLY A 396 18.12 -16.72 0.55
N LEU A 397 19.09 -15.84 0.72
CA LEU A 397 19.60 -15.40 2.00
C LEU A 397 19.91 -13.91 1.93
N ARG A 398 19.47 -13.18 2.95
CA ARG A 398 19.84 -11.79 3.17
C ARG A 398 20.49 -11.64 4.54
N LEU A 399 21.59 -10.91 4.58
CA LEU A 399 22.31 -10.53 5.76
C LEU A 399 22.16 -9.02 5.93
N ASN A 400 21.72 -8.59 7.11
CA ASN A 400 21.53 -7.18 7.44
C ASN A 400 22.39 -6.85 8.66
N GLU A 401 23.00 -5.68 8.64
CA GLU A 401 23.62 -5.02 9.79
C GLU A 401 22.95 -3.68 9.99
N ASN A 402 22.61 -3.34 11.23
CA ASN A 402 21.89 -2.12 11.57
C ASN A 402 22.49 -1.49 12.83
N GLY A 403 22.51 -0.17 12.89
CA GLY A 403 23.08 0.58 14.02
C GLY A 403 22.35 0.38 15.34
N GLY A 404 21.05 0.07 15.34
CA GLY A 404 20.24 -0.08 16.55
C GLY A 404 20.11 -1.52 17.04
N PHE A 405 19.79 -2.50 16.17
CA PHE A 405 19.51 -3.89 16.60
C PHE A 405 20.58 -4.90 16.18
N GLY A 406 21.66 -4.47 15.49
CA GLY A 406 22.80 -5.32 15.08
C GLY A 406 22.49 -6.24 13.90
N PHE A 407 23.11 -7.43 13.92
CA PHE A 407 23.09 -8.38 12.80
C PHE A 407 21.82 -9.22 12.72
N ARG A 408 21.31 -9.40 11.47
CA ARG A 408 20.17 -10.29 11.19
C ARG A 408 20.31 -11.01 9.85
N ALA A 409 20.14 -12.34 9.86
CA ALA A 409 20.03 -13.17 8.66
C ALA A 409 18.56 -13.57 8.40
N THR A 410 18.12 -13.52 7.14
CA THR A 410 16.77 -13.90 6.72
C THR A 410 16.83 -14.85 5.52
N PRO A 411 16.68 -16.16 5.74
CA PRO A 411 16.62 -17.17 4.69
C PRO A 411 15.22 -17.26 4.07
N LYS A 412 15.18 -17.79 2.83
CA LYS A 412 13.97 -18.12 2.09
C LYS A 412 14.22 -19.40 1.26
N LEU A 413 13.21 -20.27 1.21
CA LEU A 413 13.18 -21.43 0.33
C LEU A 413 11.78 -21.57 -0.27
N SER A 414 11.69 -21.67 -1.59
CA SER A 414 10.43 -21.90 -2.30
C SER A 414 10.62 -22.95 -3.36
N THR A 415 9.59 -23.75 -3.60
CA THR A 415 9.55 -24.75 -4.65
C THR A 415 8.28 -24.62 -5.48
N MET A 416 8.39 -24.85 -6.77
CA MET A 416 7.25 -24.91 -7.69
C MET A 416 7.32 -26.17 -8.53
N PHE A 417 6.26 -26.97 -8.42
CA PHE A 417 6.03 -28.15 -9.26
C PHE A 417 5.08 -27.78 -10.40
N SER A 418 5.49 -28.02 -11.64
CA SER A 418 4.76 -27.68 -12.85
C SER A 418 4.32 -28.93 -13.60
N LEU A 419 3.01 -29.19 -13.62
CA LEU A 419 2.43 -30.38 -14.27
C LEU A 419 1.29 -29.92 -15.21
N GLY A 420 1.62 -29.73 -16.49
CA GLY A 420 0.68 -29.17 -17.46
C GLY A 420 0.18 -27.80 -17.04
N ASP A 421 -1.13 -27.68 -16.87
CA ASP A 421 -1.79 -26.44 -16.41
C ASP A 421 -1.80 -26.28 -14.87
N PHE A 422 -1.33 -27.28 -14.14
CA PHE A 422 -1.28 -27.25 -12.67
C PHE A 422 0.08 -26.76 -12.17
N ARG A 423 0.05 -25.97 -11.09
CA ARG A 423 1.21 -25.49 -10.36
C ARG A 423 0.99 -25.71 -8.87
N LEU A 424 1.88 -26.49 -8.24
CA LEU A 424 1.93 -26.61 -6.78
C LEU A 424 3.14 -25.82 -6.30
N ARG A 425 2.90 -24.80 -5.49
CA ARG A 425 3.95 -23.98 -4.88
C ARG A 425 4.00 -24.24 -3.39
N MET A 426 5.20 -24.36 -2.84
CA MET A 426 5.44 -24.48 -1.41
C MET A 426 6.54 -23.50 -1.03
N GLY A 427 6.42 -22.84 0.11
CA GLY A 427 7.39 -21.85 0.53
C GLY A 427 7.53 -21.79 2.03
N TRP A 428 8.75 -21.50 2.45
CA TRP A 428 9.12 -21.07 3.79
C TRP A 428 10.03 -19.85 3.69
N SER A 429 9.76 -18.85 4.52
CA SER A 429 10.59 -17.64 4.57
C SER A 429 10.56 -17.02 5.95
N GLN A 430 11.69 -16.43 6.32
CA GLN A 430 11.76 -15.58 7.50
C GLN A 430 11.56 -14.12 7.13
N GLY A 431 10.82 -13.40 7.99
CA GLY A 431 10.66 -11.97 7.94
C GLY A 431 11.22 -11.31 9.18
N PHE A 432 11.50 -10.03 9.08
CA PHE A 432 11.81 -9.22 10.24
C PHE A 432 11.33 -7.77 10.05
N LYS A 433 11.13 -7.08 11.18
CA LYS A 433 10.91 -5.64 11.24
C LYS A 433 11.92 -5.03 12.20
N SER A 434 12.68 -4.06 11.73
CA SER A 434 13.56 -3.25 12.58
C SER A 434 12.71 -2.42 13.54
N PRO A 435 13.17 -2.20 14.78
CA PRO A 435 12.66 -1.08 15.56
C PRO A 435 12.78 0.21 14.75
N THR A 436 11.78 1.03 14.77
CA THR A 436 11.81 2.34 14.10
C THR A 436 12.62 3.32 14.93
N THR A 437 13.15 4.38 14.31
CA THR A 437 13.85 5.48 15.00
C THR A 437 12.99 6.06 16.12
N LYS A 438 11.67 6.10 15.93
CA LYS A 438 10.69 6.47 16.96
C LYS A 438 10.68 5.49 18.13
N GLU A 439 10.56 4.17 17.87
CA GLU A 439 10.51 3.15 18.93
C GLU A 439 11.80 3.12 19.75
N LEU A 440 12.96 3.46 19.15
CA LEU A 440 14.25 3.54 19.82
C LEU A 440 14.43 4.82 20.66
N HIS A 441 14.01 5.99 20.13
CA HIS A 441 14.40 7.30 20.66
C HIS A 441 13.22 8.18 21.10
N TYR A 442 12.02 7.61 21.24
CA TYR A 442 10.83 8.37 21.61
C TYR A 442 10.97 9.01 23.00
N ARG A 443 10.63 10.28 23.09
CA ARG A 443 10.45 11.03 24.31
C ARG A 443 9.28 11.99 24.08
N TYR A 444 8.09 11.50 24.40
CA TYR A 444 6.88 12.26 24.11
C TYR A 444 6.00 12.36 25.35
N LEU A 445 5.82 13.60 25.81
CA LEU A 445 4.90 13.96 26.84
C LEU A 445 3.60 14.41 26.18
N HIS A 446 2.49 13.95 26.70
CA HIS A 446 1.17 14.24 26.17
C HIS A 446 0.14 14.28 27.29
N ALA A 447 -0.59 15.41 27.38
CA ALA A 447 -1.69 15.56 28.32
C ALA A 447 -2.99 15.03 27.72
N MET A 448 -3.73 14.24 28.50
CA MET A 448 -5.07 13.78 28.16
C MET A 448 -5.96 13.80 29.40
N GLY A 449 -6.85 14.77 29.48
CA GLY A 449 -7.66 15.02 30.67
C GLY A 449 -6.78 15.38 31.87
N SER A 450 -6.92 14.65 32.97
CA SER A 450 -6.11 14.79 34.20
C SER A 450 -4.88 13.89 34.23
N SER A 451 -4.50 13.25 33.13
CA SER A 451 -3.36 12.34 33.07
C SER A 451 -2.29 12.89 32.12
N ILE A 452 -1.02 12.74 32.51
CA ILE A 452 0.16 13.04 31.69
C ILE A 452 0.83 11.72 31.31
N PHE A 453 0.92 11.45 30.03
CA PHE A 453 1.58 10.29 29.48
C PHE A 453 3.03 10.60 29.14
N PHE A 454 3.94 9.82 29.69
CA PHE A 454 5.38 9.82 29.38
C PHE A 454 5.68 8.62 28.49
N ASN A 455 5.70 8.80 27.17
CA ASN A 455 5.99 7.74 26.24
C ASN A 455 7.49 7.74 25.91
N MET A 456 8.16 6.63 26.22
CA MET A 456 9.60 6.49 26.12
C MET A 456 9.99 5.44 25.06
N GLY A 457 11.03 5.75 24.29
CA GLY A 457 11.73 4.78 23.44
C GLY A 457 12.57 3.81 24.27
N ASN A 458 13.13 2.81 23.58
CA ASN A 458 14.01 1.83 24.20
C ASN A 458 15.08 1.41 23.20
N THR A 459 16.33 1.73 23.50
CA THR A 459 17.48 1.37 22.66
C THR A 459 17.87 -0.11 22.73
N ASP A 460 17.31 -0.86 23.70
CA ASP A 460 17.58 -2.30 23.86
C ASP A 460 16.59 -3.19 23.06
N LEU A 461 15.73 -2.58 22.24
CA LEU A 461 14.76 -3.31 21.43
C LEU A 461 15.45 -4.24 20.44
N LYS A 462 14.91 -5.44 20.34
CA LYS A 462 15.30 -6.43 19.32
C LYS A 462 14.41 -6.30 18.10
N ALA A 463 14.93 -6.71 16.94
CA ALA A 463 14.10 -6.85 15.76
C ALA A 463 12.95 -7.84 16.00
N GLN A 464 11.75 -7.47 15.58
CA GLN A 464 10.61 -8.38 15.49
C GLN A 464 10.87 -9.40 14.38
N THR A 465 10.41 -10.62 14.53
CA THR A 465 10.67 -11.68 13.56
C THR A 465 9.42 -12.43 13.18
N SER A 466 9.42 -13.02 11.99
CA SER A 466 8.35 -13.93 11.58
C SER A 466 8.89 -15.15 10.85
N ASN A 467 8.15 -16.25 10.97
CA ASN A 467 8.30 -17.44 10.16
C ASN A 467 7.00 -17.67 9.40
N TYR A 468 7.09 -17.68 8.08
CA TYR A 468 5.96 -17.84 7.18
C TYR A 468 6.09 -19.12 6.39
N TRP A 469 5.03 -19.93 6.38
CA TRP A 469 4.89 -21.13 5.57
C TRP A 469 3.67 -20.98 4.68
N SER A 470 3.75 -21.44 3.43
CA SER A 470 2.61 -21.47 2.52
C SER A 470 2.68 -22.69 1.60
N THR A 471 1.50 -23.16 1.21
CA THR A 471 1.33 -24.13 0.14
C THR A 471 0.14 -23.70 -0.72
N GLY A 472 0.32 -23.69 -2.03
CA GLY A 472 -0.69 -23.23 -2.99
C GLY A 472 -0.78 -24.13 -4.19
N LEU A 473 -2.01 -24.50 -4.56
CA LEU A 473 -2.33 -25.20 -5.79
C LEU A 473 -3.03 -24.25 -6.74
N GLU A 474 -2.52 -24.12 -7.96
CA GLU A 474 -3.11 -23.31 -9.02
C GLU A 474 -3.39 -24.19 -10.25
N TYR A 475 -4.58 -24.03 -10.81
CA TYR A 475 -4.92 -24.46 -12.17
C TYR A 475 -5.08 -23.25 -13.06
N ARG A 476 -4.42 -23.24 -14.21
CA ARG A 476 -4.44 -22.12 -15.16
C ARG A 476 -4.65 -22.63 -16.58
N GLY A 477 -5.90 -22.83 -16.93
CA GLY A 477 -6.31 -23.16 -18.30
C GLY A 477 -6.67 -21.90 -19.11
N ASN A 478 -7.10 -22.09 -20.34
CA ASN A 478 -7.40 -21.00 -21.28
C ASN A 478 -8.58 -20.10 -20.84
N ARG A 479 -9.58 -20.65 -20.15
CA ARG A 479 -10.78 -19.94 -19.71
C ARG A 479 -10.92 -19.84 -18.20
N LEU A 480 -10.34 -20.77 -17.47
CA LEU A 480 -10.46 -20.88 -16.03
C LEU A 480 -9.09 -20.80 -15.37
N THR A 481 -8.96 -19.90 -14.44
CA THR A 481 -7.86 -19.85 -13.49
C THR A 481 -8.43 -19.99 -12.09
N VAL A 482 -7.93 -20.95 -11.33
CA VAL A 482 -8.32 -21.17 -9.92
C VAL A 482 -7.06 -21.37 -9.10
N SER A 483 -6.98 -20.77 -7.95
CA SER A 483 -5.93 -21.04 -6.97
C SER A 483 -6.47 -21.16 -5.56
N VAL A 484 -5.87 -22.05 -4.78
CA VAL A 484 -6.09 -22.21 -3.33
C VAL A 484 -4.74 -22.14 -2.66
N THR A 485 -4.59 -21.29 -1.66
CA THR A 485 -3.34 -21.14 -0.89
C THR A 485 -3.62 -21.18 0.60
N GLY A 486 -3.07 -22.15 1.28
CA GLY A 486 -3.03 -22.21 2.74
C GLY A 486 -1.73 -21.59 3.27
N TYR A 487 -1.79 -20.87 4.38
CA TYR A 487 -0.62 -20.24 4.99
C TYR A 487 -0.67 -20.19 6.51
N LEU A 488 0.52 -20.09 7.10
CA LEU A 488 0.75 -19.87 8.53
C LEU A 488 1.89 -18.86 8.68
N ASN A 489 1.67 -17.82 9.48
CA ASN A 489 2.68 -16.84 9.87
C ASN A 489 2.78 -16.78 11.39
N LYS A 490 3.97 -17.00 11.95
CA LYS A 490 4.27 -16.84 13.38
C LYS A 490 5.17 -15.63 13.54
N LEU A 491 4.76 -14.70 14.41
CA LEU A 491 5.49 -13.48 14.73
C LEU A 491 5.95 -13.56 16.19
N ASP A 492 7.20 -13.21 16.43
CA ASP A 492 7.82 -13.21 17.74
C ASP A 492 8.51 -11.87 18.01
N ASN A 493 8.67 -11.50 19.29
CA ASN A 493 9.29 -10.26 19.74
C ASN A 493 8.59 -8.99 19.21
N MET A 494 7.27 -8.99 19.12
CA MET A 494 6.53 -7.81 18.69
C MET A 494 6.73 -6.66 19.66
N ILE A 495 6.91 -5.46 19.11
CA ILE A 495 7.15 -4.24 19.90
C ILE A 495 5.83 -3.59 20.20
N THR A 496 5.59 -3.34 21.47
CA THR A 496 4.40 -2.63 21.96
C THR A 496 4.78 -1.59 23.01
N LEU A 497 3.89 -0.63 23.25
CA LEU A 497 4.05 0.40 24.26
C LEU A 497 3.35 -0.04 25.54
N VAL A 498 4.11 -0.37 26.58
CA VAL A 498 3.60 -0.91 27.85
C VAL A 498 3.74 0.08 28.99
N ASN A 499 2.84 0.02 29.98
CA ASN A 499 2.99 0.80 31.20
C ASN A 499 4.18 0.25 32.01
N VAL A 500 4.96 1.16 32.57
CA VAL A 500 6.10 0.86 33.43
C VAL A 500 6.02 1.70 34.71
N PRO A 501 6.75 1.32 35.79
CA PRO A 501 6.81 2.14 37.00
C PRO A 501 7.27 3.56 36.71
N VAL A 502 6.68 4.55 37.37
CA VAL A 502 7.02 5.98 37.23
C VAL A 502 8.52 6.23 37.57
N SER A 503 9.12 5.36 38.38
CA SER A 503 10.56 5.41 38.70
C SER A 503 11.47 5.14 37.52
N GLU A 504 10.97 4.58 36.41
CA GLU A 504 11.73 4.37 35.17
C GLU A 504 11.82 5.64 34.31
N ILE A 505 11.02 6.67 34.59
CA ILE A 505 11.11 7.93 33.85
C ILE A 505 12.46 8.57 34.14
N PRO A 506 13.24 8.93 33.09
CA PRO A 506 14.50 9.65 33.27
C PRO A 506 14.30 10.95 34.05
N LYS A 507 15.22 11.26 34.96
CA LYS A 507 15.12 12.43 35.86
C LYS A 507 15.05 13.78 35.13
N ASP A 508 15.69 13.88 33.99
CA ASP A 508 15.66 15.06 33.14
C ASP A 508 14.25 15.29 32.53
N ILE A 509 13.49 14.21 32.31
CA ILE A 509 12.09 14.30 31.88
C ILE A 509 11.20 14.74 33.04
N THR A 510 11.30 14.08 34.19
CA THR A 510 10.48 14.46 35.36
C THR A 510 10.73 15.87 35.85
N SER A 511 11.99 16.36 35.76
CA SER A 511 12.35 17.71 36.12
C SER A 511 11.89 18.78 35.11
N SER A 512 11.60 18.38 33.87
CA SER A 512 11.09 19.26 32.81
C SER A 512 9.57 19.40 32.81
N TYR A 513 8.86 18.63 33.62
CA TYR A 513 7.41 18.72 33.74
C TYR A 513 7.00 19.78 34.81
N MET A 514 6.20 20.75 34.40
CA MET A 514 5.74 21.83 35.25
C MET A 514 4.22 21.71 35.55
N GLY A 515 3.80 20.56 36.10
CA GLY A 515 2.45 20.37 36.59
C GLY A 515 2.28 20.90 38.04
N ASP A 516 1.05 21.10 38.47
CA ASP A 516 0.71 21.49 39.82
C ASP A 516 0.73 20.33 40.83
N GLY A 517 1.09 19.14 40.38
CA GLY A 517 1.16 17.91 41.18
C GLY A 517 -0.18 17.21 41.36
N SER A 518 -1.25 17.70 40.73
CA SER A 518 -2.58 17.04 40.73
C SER A 518 -2.77 16.06 39.59
N ASP A 519 -1.89 16.07 38.56
CA ASP A 519 -1.99 15.19 37.41
C ASP A 519 -1.55 13.76 37.73
N GLU A 520 -2.29 12.80 37.21
CA GLU A 520 -1.89 11.41 37.21
C GLU A 520 -0.80 11.16 36.16
N ILE A 521 0.37 10.66 36.59
CA ILE A 521 1.49 10.37 35.70
C ILE A 521 1.44 8.91 35.28
N ILE A 522 1.36 8.66 33.96
CA ILE A 522 1.39 7.34 33.34
C ILE A 522 2.66 7.20 32.52
N ALA A 523 3.60 6.36 32.97
CA ALA A 523 4.83 6.07 32.27
C ALA A 523 4.64 4.89 31.32
N ARG A 524 5.08 5.03 30.06
CA ARG A 524 5.01 3.98 29.01
C ARG A 524 6.35 3.86 28.33
N LYS A 525 6.74 2.62 28.00
CA LYS A 525 8.01 2.29 27.33
C LYS A 525 7.79 1.26 26.22
N TYR A 526 8.47 1.41 25.11
CA TYR A 526 8.46 0.38 24.07
C TYR A 526 9.25 -0.86 24.50
N MET A 527 8.62 -2.03 24.39
CA MET A 527 9.23 -3.31 24.79
C MET A 527 8.85 -4.43 23.81
N ASN A 528 9.72 -5.44 23.68
CA ASN A 528 9.42 -6.68 22.96
C ASN A 528 8.64 -7.63 23.88
N MET A 529 7.34 -7.49 23.96
CA MET A 529 6.49 -8.22 24.91
C MET A 529 5.46 -9.14 24.27
N GLU A 530 5.22 -8.99 22.96
CA GLU A 530 4.08 -9.61 22.31
C GLU A 530 4.50 -10.61 21.24
N ASP A 531 3.61 -11.52 20.91
CA ASP A 531 3.71 -12.42 19.76
C ASP A 531 2.34 -12.57 19.09
N ALA A 532 2.35 -13.05 17.84
CA ALA A 532 1.12 -13.32 17.12
C ALA A 532 1.27 -14.52 16.18
N LYS A 533 0.14 -15.14 15.91
CA LYS A 533 0.01 -16.20 14.93
C LYS A 533 -1.18 -15.91 14.03
N THR A 534 -0.93 -15.84 12.71
CA THR A 534 -2.00 -15.72 11.72
C THR A 534 -1.96 -16.92 10.77
N TYR A 535 -3.12 -17.48 10.44
CA TYR A 535 -3.22 -18.59 9.51
C TYR A 535 -4.54 -18.53 8.76
N GLY A 536 -4.52 -19.00 7.54
CA GLY A 536 -5.70 -18.92 6.69
C GLY A 536 -5.61 -19.69 5.40
N VAL A 537 -6.68 -19.56 4.63
CA VAL A 537 -6.81 -20.12 3.28
C VAL A 537 -7.39 -19.07 2.36
N ASP A 538 -6.70 -18.79 1.27
CA ASP A 538 -7.14 -17.90 0.20
C ASP A 538 -7.56 -18.72 -1.02
N PHE A 539 -8.73 -18.42 -1.57
CA PHE A 539 -9.25 -18.96 -2.82
C PHE A 539 -9.41 -17.81 -3.82
N ASN A 540 -8.90 -17.98 -5.04
CA ASN A 540 -9.09 -17.04 -6.13
C ASN A 540 -9.59 -17.77 -7.38
N MET A 541 -10.52 -17.15 -8.10
CA MET A 541 -11.08 -17.68 -9.34
C MET A 541 -11.27 -16.56 -10.37
N SER A 542 -10.93 -16.86 -11.62
CA SER A 542 -11.29 -16.06 -12.79
C SER A 542 -11.77 -16.99 -13.89
N TYR A 543 -12.98 -16.75 -14.38
CA TYR A 543 -13.61 -17.58 -15.40
C TYR A 543 -14.10 -16.73 -16.58
N LYS A 544 -13.52 -16.92 -17.75
CA LYS A 544 -13.97 -16.33 -19.02
C LYS A 544 -15.12 -17.18 -19.57
N LEU A 545 -16.35 -16.81 -19.25
CA LEU A 545 -17.54 -17.51 -19.71
C LEU A 545 -17.67 -17.42 -21.24
N THR A 546 -17.42 -16.20 -21.76
CA THR A 546 -17.30 -15.91 -23.20
C THR A 546 -16.09 -15.00 -23.44
N SER A 547 -15.80 -14.62 -24.69
CA SER A 547 -14.82 -13.58 -25.01
C SER A 547 -15.14 -12.22 -24.40
N GLU A 548 -16.41 -11.95 -24.11
CA GLU A 548 -16.91 -10.67 -23.61
C GLU A 548 -17.21 -10.70 -22.12
N LEU A 549 -17.46 -11.88 -21.54
CA LEU A 549 -17.97 -12.05 -20.19
C LEU A 549 -16.99 -12.78 -19.31
N THR A 550 -16.58 -12.14 -18.23
CA THR A 550 -15.68 -12.68 -17.20
C THR A 550 -16.34 -12.64 -15.83
N LEU A 551 -16.25 -13.75 -15.11
CA LEU A 551 -16.59 -13.85 -13.68
C LEU A 551 -15.29 -13.89 -12.88
N GLY A 552 -15.21 -13.09 -11.84
CA GLY A 552 -14.10 -13.07 -10.90
C GLY A 552 -14.60 -13.28 -9.48
N GLY A 553 -13.78 -13.89 -8.65
CA GLY A 553 -14.08 -14.03 -7.23
C GLY A 553 -12.88 -14.42 -6.42
N ASN A 554 -12.80 -13.89 -5.21
CA ASN A 554 -11.84 -14.32 -4.22
C ASN A 554 -12.52 -14.45 -2.85
N TYR A 555 -12.00 -15.36 -2.07
CA TYR A 555 -12.45 -15.63 -0.72
C TYR A 555 -11.23 -15.87 0.16
N SER A 556 -11.25 -15.32 1.37
CA SER A 556 -10.21 -15.50 2.37
C SER A 556 -10.84 -15.96 3.68
N TYR A 557 -10.37 -17.10 4.17
CA TYR A 557 -10.56 -17.49 5.56
C TYR A 557 -9.32 -17.12 6.36
N LEU A 558 -9.49 -16.41 7.45
CA LEU A 558 -8.40 -15.94 8.30
C LEU A 558 -8.73 -16.20 9.77
N ASN A 559 -7.73 -16.66 10.53
CA ASN A 559 -7.77 -16.72 11.97
C ASN A 559 -6.48 -16.10 12.53
N THR A 560 -6.60 -15.39 13.65
CA THR A 560 -5.48 -14.73 14.31
C THR A 560 -5.52 -15.00 15.81
N LYS A 561 -4.36 -15.17 16.40
CA LYS A 561 -4.14 -15.23 17.85
C LYS A 561 -2.93 -14.35 18.16
N ALA A 562 -3.06 -13.48 19.12
CA ALA A 562 -1.98 -12.64 19.60
C ALA A 562 -1.92 -12.73 21.13
N HIS A 563 -0.73 -12.69 21.69
CA HIS A 563 -0.55 -12.46 23.10
C HIS A 563 -0.21 -10.97 23.29
N VAL A 564 -1.13 -10.25 23.92
CA VAL A 564 -1.04 -8.80 24.13
C VAL A 564 -0.81 -8.53 25.61
N TYR A 565 0.13 -7.64 25.91
CA TYR A 565 0.46 -7.27 27.28
C TYR A 565 -0.69 -6.47 27.93
N ASN A 566 -1.22 -7.00 29.00
CA ASN A 566 -2.24 -6.36 29.84
C ASN A 566 -1.54 -5.67 31.01
N SER A 567 -1.38 -4.36 30.93
CA SER A 567 -0.68 -3.56 31.94
C SER A 567 -1.41 -3.52 33.31
N LYS A 568 -2.72 -3.80 33.35
CA LYS A 568 -3.48 -3.79 34.59
C LYS A 568 -3.20 -5.03 35.46
N TYR A 569 -2.94 -6.17 34.82
CA TYR A 569 -2.71 -7.46 35.50
C TYR A 569 -1.30 -7.98 35.34
N GLU A 570 -0.43 -7.25 34.57
CA GLU A 570 0.94 -7.65 34.24
C GLU A 570 1.01 -9.04 33.60
N THR A 571 0.03 -9.38 32.77
CA THR A 571 -0.13 -10.66 32.10
C THR A 571 -0.06 -10.51 30.58
N LEU A 572 0.21 -11.62 29.88
CA LEU A 572 0.00 -11.72 28.44
C LEU A 572 -1.34 -12.43 28.20
N ASP A 573 -2.29 -11.71 27.68
CA ASP A 573 -3.63 -12.21 27.39
C ASP A 573 -3.73 -12.69 25.94
N GLU A 574 -4.24 -13.92 25.70
CA GLU A 574 -4.50 -14.38 24.34
C GLU A 574 -5.76 -13.68 23.80
N VAL A 575 -5.58 -12.96 22.71
CA VAL A 575 -6.63 -12.19 22.03
C VAL A 575 -6.67 -12.47 20.54
N THR A 576 -7.79 -12.18 19.90
CA THR A 576 -7.91 -12.04 18.45
C THR A 576 -7.50 -10.62 18.06
N ILE A 577 -6.77 -10.46 16.93
CA ILE A 577 -6.35 -9.14 16.45
C ILE A 577 -7.58 -8.30 16.06
N ASP A 578 -7.62 -7.05 16.50
CA ASP A 578 -8.72 -6.11 16.23
C ASP A 578 -8.98 -5.90 14.74
N GLY A 579 -10.26 -5.78 14.37
CA GLY A 579 -10.71 -5.63 12.99
C GLY A 579 -10.67 -6.93 12.17
N MET A 580 -10.25 -8.04 12.76
CA MET A 580 -10.20 -9.32 12.08
C MET A 580 -11.60 -9.85 11.80
N ALA A 581 -11.82 -10.30 10.56
CA ALA A 581 -13.00 -11.07 10.16
C ALA A 581 -12.55 -12.45 9.68
N HIS A 582 -13.24 -13.51 10.15
CA HIS A 582 -12.90 -14.88 9.75
C HIS A 582 -13.12 -15.12 8.25
N HIS A 583 -14.13 -14.49 7.66
CA HIS A 583 -14.51 -14.71 6.27
C HIS A 583 -14.60 -13.37 5.54
N LYS A 584 -13.87 -13.24 4.45
CA LYS A 584 -13.96 -12.10 3.52
C LYS A 584 -14.13 -12.61 2.11
N TRP A 585 -14.86 -11.88 1.28
CA TRP A 585 -15.09 -12.27 -0.11
C TRP A 585 -15.24 -11.06 -1.02
N ASN A 586 -14.84 -11.24 -2.26
CA ASN A 586 -15.13 -10.34 -3.36
C ASN A 586 -15.66 -11.17 -4.53
N ALA A 587 -16.59 -10.62 -5.27
CA ALA A 587 -17.05 -11.21 -6.52
C ALA A 587 -17.28 -10.11 -7.55
N SER A 588 -17.07 -10.44 -8.83
CA SER A 588 -17.25 -9.51 -9.93
C SER A 588 -17.81 -10.21 -11.17
N PHE A 589 -18.64 -9.47 -11.86
CA PHE A 589 -19.17 -9.79 -13.16
C PHE A 589 -18.76 -8.65 -14.10
N THR A 590 -17.98 -8.96 -15.13
CA THR A 590 -17.48 -7.97 -16.09
C THR A 590 -17.91 -8.36 -17.49
N TRP A 591 -18.67 -7.49 -18.13
CA TRP A 591 -19.08 -7.63 -19.52
C TRP A 591 -18.50 -6.50 -20.36
N ASN A 592 -17.84 -6.83 -21.49
CA ASN A 592 -17.26 -5.87 -22.41
C ASN A 592 -17.75 -6.19 -23.81
N HIS A 593 -18.44 -5.26 -24.44
CA HIS A 593 -18.99 -5.45 -25.79
C HIS A 593 -18.60 -4.30 -26.73
N ARG A 594 -18.24 -4.63 -27.95
CA ARG A 594 -17.96 -3.65 -28.99
C ARG A 594 -19.15 -3.55 -29.94
N PHE A 595 -20.00 -2.52 -29.77
CA PHE A 595 -21.13 -2.28 -30.64
C PHE A 595 -20.71 -1.77 -32.04
N ALA A 596 -19.61 -1.03 -32.11
CA ALA A 596 -19.13 -0.47 -33.37
C ALA A 596 -17.58 -0.33 -33.31
N PRO A 597 -16.92 -0.20 -34.47
CA PRO A 597 -15.46 0.02 -34.49
C PRO A 597 -14.98 1.22 -33.67
N ILE A 598 -15.89 2.18 -33.41
CA ILE A 598 -15.60 3.42 -32.66
C ILE A 598 -16.16 3.42 -31.25
N TYR A 599 -16.94 2.39 -30.85
CA TYR A 599 -17.61 2.39 -29.56
C TYR A 599 -17.58 1.02 -28.90
N ARG A 600 -17.07 1.00 -27.66
CA ARG A 600 -17.10 -0.16 -26.75
C ARG A 600 -17.79 0.26 -25.45
N ILE A 601 -18.59 -0.64 -24.90
CA ILE A 601 -19.12 -0.55 -23.54
C ILE A 601 -18.47 -1.60 -22.65
N GLY A 602 -18.18 -1.24 -21.41
CA GLY A 602 -17.88 -2.14 -20.32
C GLY A 602 -18.89 -1.98 -19.20
N VAL A 603 -19.33 -3.07 -18.62
CA VAL A 603 -20.18 -3.10 -17.42
C VAL A 603 -19.51 -3.97 -16.38
N ASN A 604 -19.28 -3.44 -15.19
CA ASN A 604 -18.75 -4.16 -14.06
C ASN A 604 -19.71 -4.08 -12.88
N LEU A 605 -20.25 -5.20 -12.47
CA LEU A 605 -20.97 -5.37 -11.22
C LEU A 605 -20.07 -6.12 -10.26
N SER A 606 -19.77 -5.54 -9.11
CA SER A 606 -18.89 -6.16 -8.12
C SER A 606 -19.43 -6.02 -6.71
N THR A 607 -18.99 -6.92 -5.84
CA THR A 607 -19.33 -6.89 -4.42
C THR A 607 -18.11 -7.24 -3.59
N ARG A 608 -18.03 -6.64 -2.41
CA ARG A 608 -17.12 -7.03 -1.33
C ARG A 608 -17.90 -7.22 -0.04
N GLY A 609 -17.45 -8.15 0.79
CA GLY A 609 -18.10 -8.39 2.06
C GLY A 609 -17.20 -9.10 3.05
N SER A 610 -17.64 -9.11 4.30
CA SER A 610 -17.01 -9.89 5.38
C SER A 610 -18.03 -10.38 6.38
N SER A 611 -17.64 -11.44 7.11
CA SER A 611 -18.30 -11.82 8.34
C SER A 611 -18.15 -10.74 9.41
N GLU A 612 -18.73 -10.97 10.58
CA GLU A 612 -18.53 -10.16 11.76
C GLU A 612 -17.03 -9.93 12.03
N ARG A 613 -16.68 -8.71 12.47
CA ARG A 613 -15.30 -8.29 12.77
C ARG A 613 -15.13 -8.21 14.28
N PHE A 614 -14.04 -8.76 14.75
CA PHE A 614 -13.72 -8.77 16.17
C PHE A 614 -13.09 -7.43 16.58
N TYR A 615 -13.53 -6.90 17.74
CA TYR A 615 -12.89 -5.78 18.43
C TYR A 615 -12.94 -6.03 19.94
N GLN A 616 -11.77 -6.04 20.58
CA GLN A 616 -11.60 -6.42 21.97
C GLN A 616 -12.40 -5.54 22.95
N ASN A 617 -12.42 -4.23 22.71
CA ASN A 617 -12.94 -3.26 23.68
C ASN A 617 -14.31 -2.66 23.32
N ASN A 618 -14.79 -2.81 22.08
CA ASN A 618 -15.93 -2.05 21.55
C ASN A 618 -17.08 -2.91 21.03
N GLY A 619 -17.03 -4.22 21.30
CA GLY A 619 -17.97 -5.17 20.71
C GLY A 619 -17.70 -5.40 19.21
N ASN A 620 -18.27 -6.48 18.68
CA ASN A 620 -18.00 -6.91 17.31
C ASN A 620 -18.68 -6.03 16.27
N GLY A 621 -17.95 -5.69 15.21
CA GLY A 621 -18.52 -5.05 14.02
C GLY A 621 -19.40 -6.03 13.24
N LYS A 622 -20.58 -5.59 12.79
CA LYS A 622 -21.53 -6.44 12.06
C LYS A 622 -20.96 -6.92 10.72
N ALA A 623 -21.41 -8.09 10.27
CA ALA A 623 -21.15 -8.55 8.91
C ALA A 623 -21.73 -7.57 7.89
N PHE A 624 -21.04 -7.43 6.74
CA PHE A 624 -21.49 -6.51 5.70
C PHE A 624 -21.31 -7.07 4.30
N GLN A 625 -22.02 -6.47 3.35
CA GLN A 625 -21.84 -6.67 1.93
C GLN A 625 -22.16 -5.38 1.18
N ILE A 626 -21.18 -4.90 0.40
CA ILE A 626 -21.27 -3.66 -0.37
C ILE A 626 -21.23 -4.02 -1.85
N TRP A 627 -22.20 -3.53 -2.59
CA TRP A 627 -22.33 -3.73 -4.04
C TRP A 627 -22.04 -2.45 -4.82
N ARG A 628 -21.46 -2.61 -5.98
CA ARG A 628 -21.03 -1.54 -6.85
C ARG A 628 -21.35 -1.87 -8.31
N LEU A 629 -21.78 -0.86 -9.05
CA LEU A 629 -21.98 -0.92 -10.50
C LEU A 629 -21.15 0.19 -11.15
N ASN A 630 -20.38 -0.17 -12.14
CA ASN A 630 -19.61 0.76 -12.96
C ASN A 630 -19.88 0.47 -14.44
N THR A 631 -20.01 1.52 -15.25
CA THR A 631 -20.06 1.43 -16.71
C THR A 631 -18.97 2.29 -17.32
N THR A 632 -18.33 1.78 -18.36
CA THR A 632 -17.30 2.48 -19.14
C THR A 632 -17.74 2.56 -20.58
N HIS A 633 -17.61 3.73 -21.18
CA HIS A 633 -17.98 4.02 -22.57
C HIS A 633 -16.75 4.55 -23.29
N ASP A 634 -16.11 3.69 -24.09
CA ASP A 634 -14.91 4.04 -24.85
C ASP A 634 -15.30 4.46 -26.28
N PHE A 635 -14.84 5.65 -26.67
CA PHE A 635 -15.04 6.21 -28.01
C PHE A 635 -13.70 6.45 -28.69
N GLY A 636 -13.55 5.97 -29.90
CA GLY A 636 -12.35 6.13 -30.73
C GLY A 636 -11.94 4.83 -31.41
N ARG A 637 -11.07 4.95 -32.38
CA ARG A 637 -10.42 3.81 -33.05
C ARG A 637 -9.00 3.69 -32.55
N SER A 638 -8.48 2.49 -32.40
CA SER A 638 -7.10 2.22 -31.99
C SER A 638 -6.04 2.89 -32.90
N GLU A 639 -6.41 3.15 -34.16
CA GLU A 639 -5.56 3.78 -35.16
C GLU A 639 -5.61 5.32 -35.14
N LYS A 640 -6.57 5.92 -34.44
CA LYS A 640 -6.70 7.38 -34.33
C LYS A 640 -5.90 7.91 -33.13
N PRO A 641 -5.32 9.11 -33.25
CA PRO A 641 -4.52 9.68 -32.18
C PRO A 641 -5.33 10.04 -30.93
N VAL A 642 -6.64 10.27 -31.06
CA VAL A 642 -7.51 10.70 -29.96
C VAL A 642 -8.48 9.59 -29.60
N SER A 643 -8.66 9.33 -28.31
CA SER A 643 -9.71 8.51 -27.76
C SER A 643 -10.34 9.19 -26.53
N TYR A 644 -11.61 8.88 -26.30
CA TYR A 644 -12.39 9.41 -25.19
C TYR A 644 -12.95 8.26 -24.38
N ARG A 645 -13.07 8.46 -23.07
CA ARG A 645 -13.78 7.53 -22.18
C ARG A 645 -14.70 8.32 -21.26
N VAL A 646 -15.92 7.84 -21.12
CA VAL A 646 -16.86 8.26 -20.07
C VAL A 646 -17.06 7.09 -19.13
N GLU A 647 -17.03 7.36 -17.83
CA GLU A 647 -17.35 6.36 -16.81
C GLU A 647 -18.46 6.88 -15.92
N LEU A 648 -19.41 6.01 -15.59
CA LEU A 648 -20.49 6.29 -14.66
C LEU A 648 -20.52 5.17 -13.62
N GLY A 649 -20.63 5.53 -12.36
CA GLY A 649 -20.62 4.54 -11.30
C GLY A 649 -21.54 4.87 -10.14
N VAL A 650 -22.05 3.80 -9.54
CA VAL A 650 -22.81 3.80 -8.28
C VAL A 650 -22.07 2.89 -7.31
N ASP A 651 -21.60 3.44 -6.23
CA ASP A 651 -20.99 2.66 -5.13
C ASP A 651 -22.03 2.46 -4.04
N ASN A 652 -21.93 1.30 -3.37
CA ASN A 652 -22.82 0.95 -2.27
C ASN A 652 -24.31 1.06 -2.65
N ILE A 653 -24.71 0.31 -3.68
CA ILE A 653 -26.04 0.36 -4.30
C ILE A 653 -27.17 0.20 -3.27
N PHE A 654 -26.95 -0.60 -2.22
CA PHE A 654 -27.93 -0.91 -1.18
C PHE A 654 -27.81 -0.04 0.07
N ASN A 655 -27.04 1.05 -0.01
CA ASN A 655 -26.91 2.07 1.06
C ASN A 655 -26.49 1.50 2.41
N TYR A 656 -25.55 0.55 2.42
CA TYR A 656 -25.01 0.04 3.68
C TYR A 656 -24.20 1.14 4.36
N VAL A 657 -24.49 1.41 5.62
CA VAL A 657 -23.72 2.31 6.50
C VAL A 657 -23.29 1.54 7.72
N ASP A 658 -21.99 1.52 7.99
CA ASP A 658 -21.47 0.90 9.20
C ASP A 658 -21.78 1.81 10.39
N ARG A 659 -22.54 1.27 11.35
CA ARG A 659 -22.94 1.96 12.57
C ARG A 659 -22.17 1.47 13.80
N THR A 660 -21.09 0.72 13.60
CA THR A 660 -20.21 0.31 14.69
C THR A 660 -19.54 1.56 15.28
N MET A 661 -19.39 1.59 16.60
CA MET A 661 -18.71 2.73 17.26
C MET A 661 -17.29 2.90 16.74
N HIS A 662 -16.92 4.17 16.51
CA HIS A 662 -15.54 4.55 16.19
C HIS A 662 -14.57 4.15 17.33
N PRO A 663 -13.29 3.77 17.06
CA PRO A 663 -12.50 4.09 15.86
C PRO A 663 -12.37 2.97 14.82
N TYR A 664 -13.16 1.94 14.85
CA TYR A 664 -12.82 0.65 14.26
C TYR A 664 -13.70 0.23 13.08
N HIS A 665 -13.80 1.10 12.06
CA HIS A 665 -14.53 0.81 10.83
C HIS A 665 -13.73 -0.01 9.80
N LEU A 666 -12.73 -0.78 10.21
CA LEU A 666 -11.87 -1.55 9.32
C LEU A 666 -12.71 -2.39 8.32
N GLY A 667 -12.51 -2.11 7.06
CA GLY A 667 -13.18 -2.81 5.96
C GLY A 667 -14.54 -2.25 5.56
N THR A 668 -15.13 -1.33 6.31
CA THR A 668 -16.50 -0.86 6.06
C THR A 668 -16.65 0.62 5.83
N THR A 669 -15.56 1.36 5.72
CA THR A 669 -15.62 2.78 5.41
C THR A 669 -16.46 3.01 4.18
N SER A 670 -17.67 3.54 4.37
CA SER A 670 -18.63 3.80 3.30
C SER A 670 -19.61 4.89 3.74
N ALA A 671 -19.73 5.90 2.90
CA ALA A 671 -20.66 7.02 3.08
C ALA A 671 -22.12 6.69 2.75
N GLY A 672 -22.46 5.43 2.57
CA GLY A 672 -23.72 5.02 1.95
C GLY A 672 -23.65 5.05 0.43
N THR A 673 -24.79 5.17 -0.25
CA THR A 673 -24.83 5.20 -1.71
C THR A 673 -24.18 6.49 -2.24
N THR A 674 -23.19 6.34 -3.11
CA THR A 674 -22.49 7.45 -3.78
C THR A 674 -22.50 7.26 -5.29
N LEU A 675 -22.52 8.39 -6.00
CA LEU A 675 -22.50 8.45 -7.47
C LEU A 675 -21.24 9.15 -7.92
N TYR A 676 -20.72 8.76 -9.08
CA TYR A 676 -19.67 9.49 -9.75
C TYR A 676 -19.77 9.41 -11.27
N ALA A 677 -19.21 10.41 -11.92
CA ALA A 677 -18.96 10.44 -13.36
C ALA A 677 -17.50 10.80 -13.61
N SER A 678 -16.91 10.22 -14.64
CA SER A 678 -15.55 10.53 -15.07
C SER A 678 -15.51 10.71 -16.59
N PHE A 679 -14.67 11.65 -17.01
CA PHE A 679 -14.37 11.89 -18.42
C PHE A 679 -12.87 11.84 -18.63
N SER A 680 -12.42 11.05 -19.59
CA SER A 680 -11.01 10.94 -19.98
C SER A 680 -10.84 11.25 -21.45
N ILE A 681 -9.78 11.99 -21.77
CA ILE A 681 -9.28 12.21 -23.11
C ILE A 681 -7.82 11.79 -23.18
N LYS A 682 -7.47 11.00 -24.20
CA LYS A 682 -6.11 10.57 -24.49
C LYS A 682 -5.75 10.93 -25.91
N PHE A 683 -4.58 11.54 -26.04
CA PHE A 683 -3.95 11.83 -27.33
C PHE A 683 -2.63 11.10 -27.42
N ARG A 684 -2.41 10.41 -28.54
CA ARG A 684 -1.15 9.70 -28.79
C ARG A 684 -0.76 9.93 -30.26
N GLN A 685 0.40 10.53 -30.46
CA GLN A 685 1.01 10.73 -31.76
C GLN A 685 2.44 10.18 -31.73
N GLY A 686 2.76 9.25 -32.62
CA GLY A 686 4.10 8.65 -32.73
C GLY A 686 4.07 7.27 -33.37
N LYS A 687 5.23 6.76 -33.73
CA LYS A 687 5.37 5.39 -34.27
C LYS A 687 5.34 4.39 -33.11
N LYS A 688 4.48 3.36 -33.19
CA LYS A 688 4.62 2.19 -32.30
C LYS A 688 5.97 1.56 -32.55
N ILE A 689 6.84 1.57 -31.56
CA ILE A 689 8.06 0.74 -31.59
C ILE A 689 7.61 -0.68 -31.21
N ASN A 690 7.44 -1.53 -32.20
CA ASN A 690 7.20 -2.97 -32.03
C ASN A 690 8.47 -3.66 -31.50
N THR A 691 8.95 -3.31 -30.32
CA THR A 691 10.19 -3.87 -29.76
C THR A 691 9.97 -5.10 -28.90
N LEU A 692 8.75 -5.38 -28.46
CA LEU A 692 8.46 -6.54 -27.61
C LEU A 692 8.01 -7.79 -28.39
N THR A 693 7.49 -7.64 -29.61
CA THR A 693 6.96 -8.78 -30.38
C THR A 693 8.00 -9.48 -31.26
N LYS A 694 9.12 -8.82 -31.60
CA LYS A 694 10.15 -9.46 -32.43
C LYS A 694 11.16 -10.33 -31.69
N LYS A 695 11.30 -10.18 -30.35
CA LYS A 695 12.19 -11.04 -29.56
C LYS A 695 11.51 -12.29 -29.02
N GLN A 696 10.18 -12.34 -28.95
CA GLN A 696 9.45 -13.51 -28.47
C GLN A 696 9.18 -14.58 -29.54
N ASN A 697 9.15 -14.18 -30.82
CA ASN A 697 8.96 -15.16 -31.90
C ASN A 697 10.23 -15.97 -32.23
N ASN A 698 11.39 -15.61 -31.71
CA ASN A 698 12.63 -16.40 -31.91
C ASN A 698 12.91 -17.43 -30.81
N TYR A 699 12.03 -17.52 -29.77
CA TYR A 699 12.14 -18.55 -28.72
C TYR A 699 11.15 -19.71 -28.91
N ASP A 700 10.22 -19.58 -29.87
CA ASP A 700 9.24 -20.63 -30.17
C ASP A 700 9.64 -21.47 -31.41
N GLU A 701 10.82 -21.22 -32.04
CA GLU A 701 11.33 -21.94 -33.20
C GLU A 701 12.68 -22.65 -32.95
N GLU A 702 13.20 -22.72 -31.70
CA GLU A 702 14.31 -23.60 -31.34
C GLU A 702 13.84 -24.57 -30.18
#